data_952105d929ca2bdcd1da2bb9b0095a0a
#
_entry.id   952105d929ca2bdcd1da2bb9b0095a0a
#
_cell.length_a   1.000
_cell.length_b   1.000
_cell.length_c   1.000
_cell.angle_alpha   90.00
_cell.angle_beta   90.00
_cell.angle_gamma   90.00
#
_symmetry.space_group_name_H-M   'P 1'
#
loop_
_entity.id
_entity.type
_entity.pdbx_description
1 polymer ?
#
loop_
_entity_poly.entity_id
_entity_poly.type
_entity_poly.pdbx_seq_one_letter_code
_entity_poly.pdbx_strand_id
1 'polypeptide(L)'
;MILPGINAERYYQLYRGLHQVLQPSLCEPIDLYLTNDLPNLELDILQTLAAKSYQAIVTVSCLDNSQPYYDMLRLSPENVFFAYRQPASAVCYFSLDYVTAGEEAARRALQQHPGHIGVFCEPLEFSHSARFTQAIQMVCRKLSLHTKLTIIPAHASEVNTVAFEFFQGVIPDLFIVQDSEKTRALTQAAWFGSSQPCPPIVQLSDNLPASFDGITSYQMDYARLGTTIAACIRQPKSKKKHHILTNCGFSWNGQCARSHETETTLNMLILPSPSTDALKKLLPHFYRQTGIKVNLAVYPYDEVFEILSHLHLHPYYDLLRIDMACFPWFAEKTLLPLESVSPELPLLLDNFSEQLQQYFSLVNGTAWAIPFDASMQLLFYRRDLFEDATIKRMFYESTGKELTLPENFAQFDEIATFFSQRHQPKNKQRPMGTAVTLGSSGLIATEYLLRYYALGGRLVREGEPIQLDTSLASVALEEYLQQLPVAVNIAGEWWNDAVKQFECGNLAMLIMYLNLFNDVAHTTIAPTIGYAPVPGQLPQLGGGSIGMSRYSKKKKQVEQFFHWLYSDEISRHLVLLGGNSAWPGICHDQNVLNLYPWFNLLNEKGMKGIRESQGSQGEPFNLRQAEIIIGQGVTNAINGIMNVNQAVEYINARIRNETGA
;
A
#
# COMPACT_ATOMS: atom_id res chain seq x y z
N MET A 1 -14.31 7.13 23.69
CA MET A 1 -13.75 8.19 22.84
C MET A 1 -13.54 7.64 21.43
N ILE A 2 -13.92 8.38 20.39
CA ILE A 2 -13.81 7.97 18.99
C ILE A 2 -12.81 8.93 18.30
N LEU A 3 -11.73 8.39 17.72
CA LEU A 3 -10.66 9.17 17.10
C LEU A 3 -10.28 8.57 15.74
N PRO A 4 -9.76 9.38 14.80
CA PRO A 4 -9.14 8.85 13.57
C PRO A 4 -7.96 7.92 13.84
N GLY A 5 -7.13 8.26 14.83
CA GLY A 5 -5.97 7.45 15.23
C GLY A 5 -5.33 8.03 16.47
N ILE A 6 -4.47 7.26 17.14
CA ILE A 6 -3.74 7.72 18.31
C ILE A 6 -2.25 8.02 18.00
N ASN A 7 -1.80 7.62 16.81
CA ASN A 7 -0.42 7.82 16.36
C ASN A 7 -0.13 9.28 15.96
N ALA A 8 -1.14 10.03 15.52
CA ALA A 8 -1.01 11.47 15.31
C ALA A 8 -1.00 12.18 16.66
N GLU A 9 0.06 12.96 16.92
CA GLU A 9 0.32 13.60 18.21
C GLU A 9 -0.86 14.44 18.70
N ARG A 10 -1.58 15.15 17.80
CA ARG A 10 -2.76 15.93 18.16
C ARG A 10 -3.86 15.13 18.82
N TYR A 11 -4.11 13.91 18.35
CA TYR A 11 -5.13 13.02 18.91
C TYR A 11 -4.68 12.41 20.23
N TYR A 12 -3.38 12.07 20.32
CA TYR A 12 -2.79 11.61 21.57
C TYR A 12 -2.83 12.71 22.65
N GLN A 13 -2.49 13.95 22.32
CA GLN A 13 -2.56 15.09 23.25
C GLN A 13 -4.00 15.36 23.71
N LEU A 14 -4.98 15.29 22.80
CA LEU A 14 -6.40 15.40 23.16
C LEU A 14 -6.81 14.30 24.14
N TYR A 15 -6.48 13.04 23.84
CA TYR A 15 -6.74 11.91 24.72
C TYR A 15 -6.05 12.09 26.09
N ARG A 16 -4.79 12.46 26.10
CA ARG A 16 -4.01 12.70 27.31
C ARG A 16 -4.66 13.78 28.19
N GLY A 17 -5.07 14.90 27.59
CA GLY A 17 -5.76 15.97 28.31
C GLY A 17 -7.09 15.51 28.93
N LEU A 18 -7.87 14.73 28.21
CA LEU A 18 -9.10 14.10 28.73
C LEU A 18 -8.80 13.16 29.90
N HIS A 19 -7.87 12.24 29.70
CA HIS A 19 -7.48 11.23 30.66
C HIS A 19 -6.96 11.86 31.97
N GLN A 20 -6.14 12.89 31.86
CA GLN A 20 -5.57 13.58 33.03
C GLN A 20 -6.63 14.14 34.00
N VAL A 21 -7.78 14.60 33.45
CA VAL A 21 -8.84 15.20 34.25
C VAL A 21 -9.87 14.15 34.69
N LEU A 22 -10.21 13.16 33.84
CA LEU A 22 -11.27 12.20 34.12
C LEU A 22 -10.78 11.01 34.97
N GLN A 23 -9.58 10.48 34.72
CA GLN A 23 -9.04 9.28 35.37
C GLN A 23 -9.17 9.27 36.91
N PRO A 24 -8.88 10.34 37.67
CA PRO A 24 -8.97 10.31 39.12
C PRO A 24 -10.38 10.07 39.67
N SER A 25 -11.42 10.14 38.82
CA SER A 25 -12.82 10.05 39.21
C SER A 25 -13.60 8.96 38.49
N LEU A 26 -12.96 8.21 37.58
CA LEU A 26 -13.61 7.11 36.85
C LEU A 26 -13.36 5.79 37.57
N CYS A 27 -14.46 4.98 37.72
CA CYS A 27 -14.37 3.60 38.16
C CYS A 27 -13.84 2.68 37.02
N GLU A 28 -13.96 3.11 35.77
CA GLU A 28 -13.59 2.35 34.56
C GLU A 28 -12.74 3.21 33.62
N PRO A 29 -11.86 2.59 32.81
CA PRO A 29 -11.03 3.31 31.84
C PRO A 29 -11.88 3.95 30.73
N ILE A 30 -11.28 4.94 30.03
CA ILE A 30 -11.88 5.54 28.84
C ILE A 30 -11.75 4.53 27.69
N ASP A 31 -12.87 4.01 27.21
CA ASP A 31 -12.89 3.19 25.99
C ASP A 31 -12.46 4.02 24.78
N LEU A 32 -11.52 3.50 23.99
CA LEU A 32 -10.99 4.13 22.81
C LEU A 32 -11.38 3.33 21.56
N TYR A 33 -11.95 4.02 20.58
CA TYR A 33 -12.34 3.47 19.27
C TYR A 33 -11.63 4.28 18.17
N LEU A 34 -11.03 3.58 17.21
CA LEU A 34 -10.26 4.20 16.14
C LEU A 34 -10.98 4.01 14.81
N THR A 35 -11.19 5.12 14.09
CA THR A 35 -11.91 5.12 12.80
C THR A 35 -10.99 5.13 11.59
N ASN A 36 -9.72 5.46 11.75
CA ASN A 36 -8.76 5.68 10.65
C ASN A 36 -9.28 6.65 9.56
N ASP A 37 -10.15 7.59 9.95
CA ASP A 37 -10.87 8.49 9.04
C ASP A 37 -11.76 7.75 8.01
N LEU A 38 -12.27 6.58 8.39
CA LEU A 38 -13.12 5.76 7.53
C LEU A 38 -14.58 5.87 7.97
N PRO A 39 -15.46 6.49 7.16
CA PRO A 39 -16.86 6.70 7.50
C PRO A 39 -17.61 5.40 7.87
N ASN A 40 -17.37 4.33 7.11
CA ASN A 40 -18.02 3.04 7.37
C ASN A 40 -17.62 2.45 8.73
N LEU A 41 -16.32 2.56 9.07
CA LEU A 41 -15.85 2.07 10.37
C LEU A 41 -16.40 2.90 11.52
N GLU A 42 -16.57 4.21 11.35
CA GLU A 42 -17.24 5.04 12.34
C GLU A 42 -18.71 4.63 12.52
N LEU A 43 -19.43 4.33 11.43
CA LEU A 43 -20.82 3.83 11.50
C LEU A 43 -20.91 2.49 12.22
N ASP A 44 -20.02 1.54 11.96
CA ASP A 44 -19.95 0.24 12.64
C ASP A 44 -19.69 0.41 14.15
N ILE A 45 -18.77 1.32 14.50
CA ILE A 45 -18.51 1.69 15.89
C ILE A 45 -19.80 2.25 16.55
N LEU A 46 -20.51 3.15 15.89
CA LEU A 46 -21.75 3.72 16.41
C LEU A 46 -22.84 2.67 16.62
N GLN A 47 -22.98 1.71 15.72
CA GLN A 47 -23.89 0.57 15.89
C GLN A 47 -23.52 -0.26 17.14
N THR A 48 -22.23 -0.52 17.33
CA THR A 48 -21.73 -1.22 18.53
C THR A 48 -22.00 -0.43 19.79
N LEU A 49 -21.82 0.89 19.76
CA LEU A 49 -22.06 1.78 20.90
C LEU A 49 -23.54 1.92 21.25
N ALA A 50 -24.44 1.78 20.29
CA ALA A 50 -25.91 1.82 20.54
C ALA A 50 -26.39 0.74 21.52
N ALA A 51 -25.66 -0.37 21.65
CA ALA A 51 -25.93 -1.45 22.59
C ALA A 51 -25.30 -1.22 23.99
N LYS A 52 -24.41 -0.23 24.13
CA LYS A 52 -23.68 0.07 25.37
C LYS A 52 -24.22 1.34 26.04
N SER A 53 -24.00 1.49 27.34
CA SER A 53 -24.36 2.68 28.12
C SER A 53 -23.12 3.46 28.47
N TYR A 54 -22.95 4.66 27.87
CA TYR A 54 -21.91 5.59 28.23
C TYR A 54 -22.47 6.87 28.84
N GLN A 55 -21.67 7.54 29.67
CA GLN A 55 -22.05 8.83 30.25
C GLN A 55 -21.84 9.98 29.26
N ALA A 56 -20.80 9.87 28.43
CA ALA A 56 -20.47 10.83 27.40
C ALA A 56 -19.65 10.18 26.28
N ILE A 57 -19.74 10.75 25.07
CA ILE A 57 -18.90 10.38 23.94
C ILE A 57 -18.15 11.64 23.48
N VAL A 58 -16.83 11.51 23.32
CA VAL A 58 -15.97 12.51 22.68
C VAL A 58 -15.53 11.97 21.33
N THR A 59 -15.73 12.73 20.26
CA THR A 59 -15.50 12.25 18.90
C THR A 59 -14.80 13.29 18.02
N VAL A 60 -13.88 12.81 17.15
CA VAL A 60 -13.38 13.51 15.97
C VAL A 60 -13.97 12.78 14.76
N SER A 61 -15.19 13.13 14.40
CA SER A 61 -15.97 12.42 13.39
C SER A 61 -15.45 12.68 11.98
N CYS A 62 -15.44 11.65 11.13
CA CYS A 62 -15.19 11.76 9.69
C CYS A 62 -16.47 11.68 8.85
N LEU A 63 -17.64 11.60 9.48
CA LEU A 63 -18.93 11.55 8.79
C LEU A 63 -19.39 12.95 8.37
N ASP A 64 -19.82 13.08 7.14
CA ASP A 64 -20.58 14.24 6.68
C ASP A 64 -21.89 14.35 7.46
N ASN A 65 -22.18 15.55 7.98
CA ASN A 65 -23.38 15.79 8.77
C ASN A 65 -23.55 14.74 9.90
N SER A 66 -22.51 14.51 10.69
CA SER A 66 -22.40 13.41 11.66
C SER A 66 -23.44 13.40 12.78
N GLN A 67 -24.03 14.56 13.16
CA GLN A 67 -24.98 14.63 14.30
C GLN A 67 -26.14 13.62 14.20
N PRO A 68 -26.86 13.46 13.06
CA PRO A 68 -27.98 12.50 12.96
C PRO A 68 -27.58 11.05 13.23
N TYR A 69 -26.34 10.66 12.94
CA TYR A 69 -25.85 9.31 13.24
C TYR A 69 -25.59 9.13 14.73
N TYR A 70 -25.15 10.18 15.42
CA TYR A 70 -24.96 10.15 16.88
C TYR A 70 -26.27 10.27 17.66
N ASP A 71 -27.33 10.82 17.05
CA ASP A 71 -28.67 10.87 17.63
C ASP A 71 -29.32 9.48 17.76
N MET A 72 -28.81 8.48 17.04
CA MET A 72 -29.24 7.07 17.21
C MET A 72 -28.74 6.44 18.50
N LEU A 73 -27.75 7.04 19.15
CA LEU A 73 -27.23 6.58 20.43
C LEU A 73 -28.23 6.93 21.55
N ARG A 74 -28.32 6.09 22.57
CA ARG A 74 -29.19 6.32 23.76
C ARG A 74 -28.55 7.36 24.70
N LEU A 75 -28.03 8.45 24.13
CA LEU A 75 -27.36 9.55 24.82
C LEU A 75 -28.10 10.86 24.53
N SER A 76 -28.17 11.75 25.54
CA SER A 76 -28.57 13.12 25.28
C SER A 76 -27.56 13.76 24.32
N PRO A 77 -27.98 14.51 23.29
CA PRO A 77 -27.08 15.23 22.37
C PRO A 77 -26.08 16.13 23.10
N GLU A 78 -26.42 16.59 24.32
CA GLU A 78 -25.52 17.39 25.16
C GLU A 78 -24.34 16.60 25.76
N ASN A 79 -24.39 15.25 25.69
CA ASN A 79 -23.31 14.35 26.13
C ASN A 79 -22.46 13.82 24.98
N VAL A 80 -22.67 14.32 23.75
CA VAL A 80 -21.83 14.03 22.59
C VAL A 80 -20.98 15.28 22.28
N PHE A 81 -19.68 15.17 22.42
CA PHE A 81 -18.72 16.27 22.31
C PHE A 81 -17.90 16.11 21.01
N PHE A 82 -18.20 16.94 20.01
CA PHE A 82 -17.44 16.99 18.76
C PHE A 82 -16.18 17.83 18.92
N ALA A 83 -15.02 17.28 18.61
CA ALA A 83 -13.74 17.95 18.66
C ALA A 83 -13.21 18.24 17.24
N TYR A 84 -12.69 19.42 17.02
CA TYR A 84 -12.20 20.08 15.78
C TYR A 84 -13.15 20.05 14.58
N ARG A 85 -13.69 18.88 14.20
CA ARG A 85 -14.58 18.70 13.06
C ARG A 85 -16.01 18.98 13.50
N GLN A 86 -16.56 20.08 13.03
CA GLN A 86 -17.89 20.54 13.40
C GLN A 86 -18.91 20.00 12.41
N PRO A 87 -19.81 19.10 12.81
CA PRO A 87 -20.96 18.75 11.98
C PRO A 87 -21.95 19.94 11.88
N ALA A 88 -22.76 19.94 10.83
CA ALA A 88 -23.67 21.06 10.54
C ALA A 88 -24.63 21.40 11.69
N SER A 89 -25.01 20.42 12.51
CA SER A 89 -26.00 20.51 13.57
C SER A 89 -25.47 20.16 14.97
N ALA A 90 -24.14 20.26 15.21
CA ALA A 90 -23.54 19.89 16.50
C ALA A 90 -24.13 20.70 17.67
N VAL A 91 -24.59 20.00 18.69
CA VAL A 91 -25.04 20.58 19.95
C VAL A 91 -23.85 21.02 20.81
N CYS A 92 -22.83 20.17 20.92
CA CYS A 92 -21.59 20.45 21.67
C CYS A 92 -20.38 20.34 20.75
N TYR A 93 -19.71 21.46 20.53
CA TYR A 93 -18.53 21.55 19.66
C TYR A 93 -17.37 22.26 20.34
N PHE A 94 -16.18 21.67 20.26
CA PHE A 94 -14.94 22.16 20.85
C PHE A 94 -13.84 22.18 19.82
N SER A 95 -13.18 23.33 19.66
CA SER A 95 -12.07 23.47 18.70
C SER A 95 -11.01 24.43 19.21
N LEU A 96 -9.83 24.35 18.60
CA LEU A 96 -8.84 25.41 18.61
C LEU A 96 -9.18 26.45 17.54
N ASP A 97 -8.65 27.65 17.62
CA ASP A 97 -8.91 28.72 16.66
C ASP A 97 -8.10 28.56 15.37
N TYR A 98 -8.61 27.77 14.45
CA TYR A 98 -8.00 27.54 13.12
C TYR A 98 -8.09 28.75 12.19
N VAL A 99 -8.99 29.69 12.44
CA VAL A 99 -9.08 30.94 11.66
C VAL A 99 -7.88 31.83 11.98
N THR A 100 -7.68 32.16 13.27
CA THR A 100 -6.53 32.93 13.71
C THR A 100 -5.20 32.24 13.36
N ALA A 101 -5.12 30.91 13.51
CA ALA A 101 -3.94 30.14 13.13
C ALA A 101 -3.62 30.27 11.62
N GLY A 102 -4.64 30.20 10.76
CA GLY A 102 -4.47 30.39 9.32
C GLY A 102 -4.06 31.83 8.95
N GLU A 103 -4.67 32.83 9.58
CA GLU A 103 -4.30 34.23 9.35
C GLU A 103 -2.85 34.53 9.75
N GLU A 104 -2.44 34.11 10.94
CA GLU A 104 -1.08 34.34 11.44
C GLU A 104 -0.04 33.54 10.65
N ALA A 105 -0.34 32.29 10.28
CA ALA A 105 0.52 31.49 9.42
C ALA A 105 0.74 32.14 8.05
N ALA A 106 -0.33 32.65 7.42
CA ALA A 106 -0.22 33.37 6.15
C ALA A 106 0.58 34.67 6.29
N ARG A 107 0.34 35.47 7.33
CA ARG A 107 1.13 36.69 7.58
C ARG A 107 2.61 36.38 7.78
N ARG A 108 2.92 35.31 8.51
CA ARG A 108 4.29 34.85 8.74
C ARG A 108 4.97 34.39 7.46
N ALA A 109 4.27 33.62 6.64
CA ALA A 109 4.75 33.18 5.33
C ALA A 109 5.04 34.35 4.39
N LEU A 110 4.13 35.32 4.31
CA LEU A 110 4.28 36.51 3.43
C LEU A 110 5.44 37.44 3.84
N GLN A 111 5.96 37.38 5.08
CA GLN A 111 7.15 38.12 5.48
C GLN A 111 8.42 37.69 4.73
N GLN A 112 8.41 36.49 4.13
CA GLN A 112 9.51 35.98 3.31
C GLN A 112 9.37 36.32 1.82
N HIS A 113 8.31 37.05 1.43
CA HIS A 113 8.00 37.45 0.05
C HIS A 113 7.98 36.30 -0.97
N PRO A 114 7.35 35.16 -0.69
CA PRO A 114 7.33 34.02 -1.62
C PRO A 114 6.48 34.36 -2.86
N GLY A 115 6.95 33.94 -4.04
CA GLY A 115 6.18 34.00 -5.28
C GLY A 115 5.10 32.91 -5.33
N HIS A 116 5.34 31.77 -4.67
CA HIS A 116 4.42 30.63 -4.63
C HIS A 116 4.38 29.99 -3.25
N ILE A 117 3.19 29.88 -2.66
CA ILE A 117 2.94 29.20 -1.38
C ILE A 117 2.14 27.92 -1.63
N GLY A 118 2.62 26.79 -1.13
CA GLY A 118 1.88 25.54 -1.02
C GLY A 118 1.20 25.41 0.34
N VAL A 119 -0.09 25.14 0.39
CA VAL A 119 -0.82 24.87 1.64
C VAL A 119 -1.14 23.38 1.72
N PHE A 120 -0.46 22.67 2.60
CA PHE A 120 -0.66 21.23 2.79
C PHE A 120 -1.55 21.00 4.00
N CYS A 121 -2.77 20.53 3.77
CA CYS A 121 -3.83 20.48 4.78
C CYS A 121 -4.59 19.14 4.76
N GLU A 122 -5.45 18.92 5.74
CA GLU A 122 -6.46 17.86 5.70
C GLU A 122 -7.54 18.17 4.65
N PRO A 123 -8.37 17.18 4.26
CA PRO A 123 -9.47 17.38 3.33
C PRO A 123 -10.36 18.57 3.68
N LEU A 124 -10.82 19.29 2.66
CA LEU A 124 -11.59 20.54 2.84
C LEU A 124 -13.03 20.30 3.29
N GLU A 125 -13.52 19.08 3.23
CA GLU A 125 -14.79 18.68 3.85
C GLU A 125 -14.75 18.80 5.37
N PHE A 126 -13.58 18.72 5.99
CA PHE A 126 -13.43 18.93 7.43
C PHE A 126 -13.45 20.42 7.78
N SER A 127 -14.42 20.81 8.62
CA SER A 127 -14.72 22.22 8.93
C SER A 127 -13.52 23.03 9.43
N HIS A 128 -12.61 22.43 10.20
CA HIS A 128 -11.42 23.12 10.70
C HIS A 128 -10.39 23.35 9.59
N SER A 129 -10.23 22.41 8.64
CA SER A 129 -9.35 22.55 7.48
C SER A 129 -9.88 23.61 6.51
N ALA A 130 -11.19 23.60 6.23
CA ALA A 130 -11.82 24.62 5.42
C ALA A 130 -11.63 26.02 6.02
N ARG A 131 -11.84 26.21 7.33
CA ARG A 131 -11.63 27.48 8.02
C ARG A 131 -10.17 27.95 7.97
N PHE A 132 -9.24 27.04 8.19
CA PHE A 132 -7.81 27.32 8.11
C PHE A 132 -7.40 27.81 6.73
N THR A 133 -7.77 27.06 5.69
CA THR A 133 -7.43 27.41 4.30
C THR A 133 -8.11 28.66 3.81
N GLN A 134 -9.38 28.90 4.17
CA GLN A 134 -10.10 30.15 3.85
C GLN A 134 -9.45 31.36 4.48
N ALA A 135 -8.99 31.25 5.74
CA ALA A 135 -8.28 32.33 6.42
C ALA A 135 -6.95 32.67 5.72
N ILE A 136 -6.18 31.66 5.32
CA ILE A 136 -4.96 31.84 4.52
C ILE A 136 -5.28 32.57 3.20
N GLN A 137 -6.29 32.09 2.46
CA GLN A 137 -6.69 32.69 1.20
C GLN A 137 -7.08 34.17 1.35
N MET A 138 -7.82 34.50 2.42
CA MET A 138 -8.24 35.89 2.67
C MET A 138 -7.03 36.80 2.93
N VAL A 139 -6.07 36.34 3.75
CA VAL A 139 -4.86 37.11 4.05
C VAL A 139 -3.99 37.29 2.81
N CYS A 140 -3.76 36.22 2.04
CA CYS A 140 -2.97 36.29 0.82
C CYS A 140 -3.59 37.23 -0.21
N ARG A 141 -4.90 37.17 -0.44
CA ARG A 141 -5.63 38.09 -1.35
C ARG A 141 -5.55 39.54 -0.90
N LYS A 142 -5.53 39.79 0.42
CA LYS A 142 -5.51 41.14 0.98
C LYS A 142 -4.12 41.76 0.98
N LEU A 143 -3.08 40.98 1.22
CA LEU A 143 -1.70 41.46 1.47
C LEU A 143 -0.76 41.26 0.28
N SER A 144 -1.03 40.32 -0.64
CA SER A 144 -0.18 40.08 -1.79
C SER A 144 -0.97 39.62 -2.99
N LEU A 145 -1.10 40.50 -4.01
CA LEU A 145 -1.79 40.22 -5.28
C LEU A 145 -0.95 39.32 -6.22
N HIS A 146 0.34 39.15 -5.97
CA HIS A 146 1.26 38.46 -6.88
C HIS A 146 1.67 37.06 -6.38
N THR A 147 1.41 36.72 -5.12
CA THR A 147 1.74 35.39 -4.57
C THR A 147 0.74 34.35 -5.08
N LYS A 148 1.22 33.36 -5.81
CA LYS A 148 0.45 32.17 -6.19
C LYS A 148 0.18 31.33 -4.95
N LEU A 149 -1.06 30.88 -4.76
CA LEU A 149 -1.44 29.99 -3.68
C LEU A 149 -1.96 28.66 -4.26
N THR A 150 -1.37 27.57 -3.85
CA THR A 150 -1.84 26.21 -4.19
C THR A 150 -2.26 25.49 -2.92
N ILE A 151 -3.53 25.12 -2.80
CA ILE A 151 -4.05 24.34 -1.67
C ILE A 151 -4.04 22.89 -2.06
N ILE A 152 -3.53 22.06 -1.17
CA ILE A 152 -3.27 20.65 -1.41
C ILE A 152 -3.81 19.89 -0.21
N PRO A 153 -5.07 19.43 -0.30
CA PRO A 153 -5.67 18.57 0.70
C PRO A 153 -5.16 17.15 0.52
N ALA A 154 -4.94 16.43 1.64
CA ALA A 154 -4.62 15.01 1.62
C ALA A 154 -5.26 14.28 2.80
N HIS A 155 -5.85 13.12 2.53
CA HIS A 155 -6.25 12.17 3.56
C HIS A 155 -5.03 11.59 4.27
N ALA A 156 -5.21 11.06 5.48
CA ALA A 156 -4.10 10.49 6.26
C ALA A 156 -3.35 9.38 5.51
N SER A 157 -4.06 8.56 4.73
CA SER A 157 -3.49 7.50 3.88
C SER A 157 -2.62 8.01 2.73
N GLU A 158 -2.84 9.24 2.25
CA GLU A 158 -2.21 9.81 1.05
C GLU A 158 -1.06 10.77 1.36
N VAL A 159 -0.89 11.16 2.63
CA VAL A 159 0.05 12.20 3.05
C VAL A 159 1.46 12.00 2.49
N ASN A 160 1.99 10.77 2.55
CA ASN A 160 3.33 10.49 2.06
C ASN A 160 3.39 10.59 0.52
N THR A 161 2.44 10.01 -0.19
CA THR A 161 2.41 10.05 -1.66
C THR A 161 2.31 11.48 -2.17
N VAL A 162 1.36 12.25 -1.64
CA VAL A 162 1.16 13.67 -2.00
C VAL A 162 2.40 14.50 -1.68
N ALA A 163 3.04 14.28 -0.52
CA ALA A 163 4.28 14.98 -0.17
C ALA A 163 5.42 14.72 -1.17
N PHE A 164 5.58 13.49 -1.65
CA PHE A 164 6.61 13.15 -2.65
C PHE A 164 6.28 13.71 -4.04
N GLU A 165 5.01 13.78 -4.43
CA GLU A 165 4.57 14.35 -5.71
C GLU A 165 4.92 15.84 -5.84
N PHE A 166 4.92 16.60 -4.74
CA PHE A 166 5.36 18.00 -4.74
C PHE A 166 6.76 18.19 -5.31
N PHE A 167 7.67 17.30 -4.95
CA PHE A 167 9.06 17.42 -5.35
C PHE A 167 9.35 16.86 -6.76
N GLN A 168 8.32 16.38 -7.45
CA GLN A 168 8.38 15.96 -8.86
C GLN A 168 7.86 17.03 -9.85
N GLY A 169 7.22 18.07 -9.34
CA GLY A 169 6.61 19.15 -10.12
C GLY A 169 7.22 20.53 -9.84
N VAL A 170 6.38 21.56 -9.89
CA VAL A 170 6.76 22.91 -9.51
C VAL A 170 6.73 23.04 -7.99
N ILE A 171 7.91 23.05 -7.37
CA ILE A 171 8.06 23.16 -5.92
C ILE A 171 7.68 24.58 -5.49
N PRO A 172 6.78 24.76 -4.49
CA PRO A 172 6.50 26.06 -3.89
C PRO A 172 7.74 26.66 -3.22
N ASP A 173 7.80 28.00 -3.13
CA ASP A 173 8.91 28.70 -2.44
C ASP A 173 8.81 28.54 -0.92
N LEU A 174 7.59 28.30 -0.40
CA LEU A 174 7.30 28.12 1.01
C LEU A 174 6.06 27.24 1.18
N PHE A 175 6.03 26.43 2.24
CA PHE A 175 4.84 25.66 2.64
C PHE A 175 4.18 26.23 3.90
N ILE A 176 2.84 26.25 3.92
CA ILE A 176 2.04 26.35 5.14
C ILE A 176 1.40 24.98 5.38
N VAL A 177 1.61 24.41 6.57
CA VAL A 177 1.29 23.01 6.86
C VAL A 177 0.40 22.90 8.08
N GLN A 178 -0.69 22.17 7.98
CA GLN A 178 -1.72 22.12 9.02
C GLN A 178 -1.38 21.29 10.25
N ASP A 179 -0.39 20.39 10.17
CA ASP A 179 0.04 19.55 11.30
C ASP A 179 1.48 19.05 11.17
N SER A 180 2.03 18.54 12.26
CA SER A 180 3.41 18.02 12.32
C SER A 180 3.62 16.75 11.51
N GLU A 181 2.58 15.97 11.27
CA GLU A 181 2.66 14.75 10.45
C GLU A 181 2.92 15.08 8.98
N LYS A 182 2.17 16.04 8.43
CA LYS A 182 2.39 16.54 7.06
C LYS A 182 3.73 17.25 6.91
N THR A 183 4.18 17.97 7.95
CA THR A 183 5.53 18.56 7.96
C THR A 183 6.59 17.47 7.86
N ARG A 184 6.47 16.40 8.64
CA ARG A 184 7.39 15.26 8.58
C ARG A 184 7.39 14.62 7.20
N ALA A 185 6.22 14.39 6.61
CA ALA A 185 6.12 13.84 5.26
C ALA A 185 6.79 14.73 4.20
N LEU A 186 6.59 16.06 4.26
CA LEU A 186 7.27 17.00 3.35
C LEU A 186 8.78 17.02 3.55
N THR A 187 9.27 17.04 4.78
CA THR A 187 10.72 17.02 5.03
C THR A 187 11.35 15.72 4.58
N GLN A 188 10.68 14.58 4.77
CA GLN A 188 11.11 13.29 4.26
C GLN A 188 11.07 13.26 2.73
N ALA A 189 10.00 13.74 2.11
CA ALA A 189 9.89 13.82 0.66
C ALA A 189 10.98 14.71 0.04
N ALA A 190 11.28 15.84 0.65
CA ALA A 190 12.39 16.68 0.24
C ALA A 190 13.73 15.96 0.40
N TRP A 191 13.92 15.27 1.50
CA TRP A 191 15.15 14.54 1.80
C TRP A 191 15.39 13.37 0.83
N PHE A 192 14.36 12.60 0.53
CA PHE A 192 14.48 11.41 -0.31
C PHE A 192 14.20 11.68 -1.80
N GLY A 193 13.26 12.55 -2.12
CA GLY A 193 12.71 12.71 -3.46
C GLY A 193 13.25 13.92 -4.25
N SER A 194 14.05 14.80 -3.65
CA SER A 194 14.52 16.01 -4.32
C SER A 194 16.03 16.18 -4.23
N SER A 195 16.64 16.77 -5.27
CA SER A 195 18.03 17.27 -5.26
C SER A 195 18.14 18.65 -4.61
N GLN A 196 17.01 19.33 -4.34
CA GLN A 196 16.97 20.64 -3.73
C GLN A 196 16.61 20.53 -2.22
N PRO A 197 17.06 21.48 -1.38
CA PRO A 197 16.67 21.52 0.02
C PRO A 197 15.15 21.74 0.18
N CYS A 198 14.59 21.29 1.28
CA CYS A 198 13.20 21.55 1.60
C CYS A 198 12.94 23.06 1.70
N PRO A 199 11.93 23.61 1.02
CA PRO A 199 11.52 24.99 1.22
C PRO A 199 11.16 25.28 2.67
N PRO A 200 11.22 26.55 3.13
CA PRO A 200 10.78 26.94 4.46
C PRO A 200 9.33 26.48 4.73
N ILE A 201 9.08 26.06 5.96
CA ILE A 201 7.77 25.57 6.39
C ILE A 201 7.24 26.45 7.55
N VAL A 202 6.01 26.89 7.42
CA VAL A 202 5.21 27.41 8.53
C VAL A 202 4.19 26.34 8.90
N GLN A 203 4.39 25.67 10.05
CA GLN A 203 3.51 24.58 10.48
C GLN A 203 2.61 24.98 11.64
N LEU A 204 1.43 24.37 11.73
CA LEU A 204 0.73 24.24 13.01
C LEU A 204 1.34 23.06 13.75
N SER A 205 1.85 23.31 14.96
CA SER A 205 2.53 22.31 15.76
C SER A 205 1.62 21.82 16.89
N ASP A 206 1.54 20.51 17.00
CA ASP A 206 0.88 19.77 18.07
C ASP A 206 1.84 19.35 19.20
N ASN A 207 3.13 19.65 19.03
CA ASN A 207 4.20 19.36 19.97
C ASN A 207 4.99 20.60 20.39
N LEU A 208 5.76 20.47 21.46
CA LEU A 208 6.83 21.42 21.78
C LEU A 208 7.79 21.50 20.57
N PRO A 209 8.31 22.68 20.26
CA PRO A 209 9.10 22.90 19.06
C PRO A 209 10.33 22.01 19.07
N ALA A 210 10.36 21.04 18.15
CA ALA A 210 11.61 20.48 17.71
C ALA A 210 12.25 21.55 16.81
N SER A 211 13.44 22.01 17.15
CA SER A 211 14.20 22.96 16.35
C SER A 211 14.77 22.28 15.12
N PHE A 212 14.00 22.30 14.03
CA PHE A 212 14.49 21.93 12.72
C PHE A 212 14.68 23.18 11.87
N ASP A 213 15.79 23.21 11.14
CA ASP A 213 16.14 24.27 10.23
C ASP A 213 15.04 24.53 9.19
N GLY A 214 14.66 25.80 9.03
CA GLY A 214 13.64 26.21 8.08
C GLY A 214 12.18 25.99 8.49
N ILE A 215 11.91 25.46 9.70
CA ILE A 215 10.54 25.24 10.20
C ILE A 215 10.19 26.31 11.25
N THR A 216 9.11 27.03 10.99
CA THR A 216 8.51 27.97 11.94
C THR A 216 7.21 27.38 12.48
N SER A 217 7.13 27.17 13.79
CA SER A 217 6.01 26.47 14.43
C SER A 217 5.03 27.41 15.11
N TYR A 218 3.76 27.33 14.75
CA TYR A 218 2.62 27.93 15.42
C TYR A 218 2.00 26.92 16.38
N GLN A 219 2.03 27.22 17.67
CA GLN A 219 1.66 26.25 18.72
C GLN A 219 0.15 26.14 18.91
N MET A 220 -0.36 24.90 18.79
CA MET A 220 -1.72 24.49 19.06
C MET A 220 -1.77 23.67 20.34
N ASP A 221 -2.70 23.94 21.26
CA ASP A 221 -2.76 23.27 22.56
C ASP A 221 -3.91 22.24 22.62
N TYR A 222 -3.68 21.08 22.01
CA TYR A 222 -4.66 19.99 21.99
C TYR A 222 -4.86 19.33 23.35
N ALA A 223 -3.87 19.36 24.23
CA ALA A 223 -4.01 18.85 25.60
C ALA A 223 -5.00 19.72 26.39
N ARG A 224 -4.92 21.06 26.26
CA ARG A 224 -5.86 22.00 26.84
C ARG A 224 -7.29 21.82 26.30
N LEU A 225 -7.42 21.49 25.00
CA LEU A 225 -8.71 21.15 24.42
C LEU A 225 -9.32 19.93 25.13
N GLY A 226 -8.51 18.87 25.33
CA GLY A 226 -8.92 17.67 26.07
C GLY A 226 -9.34 17.94 27.52
N THR A 227 -8.54 18.72 28.27
CA THR A 227 -8.87 19.10 29.65
C THR A 227 -10.14 19.93 29.72
N THR A 228 -10.39 20.81 28.73
CA THR A 228 -11.61 21.63 28.65
C THR A 228 -12.85 20.78 28.42
N ILE A 229 -12.79 19.82 27.49
CA ILE A 229 -13.89 18.88 27.26
C ILE A 229 -14.17 18.06 28.52
N ALA A 230 -13.13 17.53 29.15
CA ALA A 230 -13.25 16.76 30.40
C ALA A 230 -13.88 17.56 31.53
N ALA A 231 -13.56 18.83 31.68
CA ALA A 231 -14.19 19.72 32.65
C ALA A 231 -15.71 19.89 32.37
N CYS A 232 -16.08 20.00 31.09
CA CYS A 232 -17.50 20.08 30.71
C CYS A 232 -18.25 18.77 30.95
N ILE A 233 -17.62 17.61 30.76
CA ILE A 233 -18.21 16.30 31.09
C ILE A 233 -18.49 16.21 32.59
N ARG A 234 -17.57 16.70 33.46
CA ARG A 234 -17.73 16.68 34.93
C ARG A 234 -18.80 17.66 35.43
N GLN A 235 -18.96 18.79 34.75
CA GLN A 235 -19.89 19.85 35.18
C GLN A 235 -20.84 20.22 34.04
N PRO A 236 -21.92 19.45 33.79
CA PRO A 236 -22.82 19.65 32.65
C PRO A 236 -23.64 20.95 32.69
N LYS A 237 -23.52 21.77 33.74
CA LYS A 237 -24.27 23.04 33.92
C LYS A 237 -23.68 24.21 33.10
N SER A 238 -22.58 24.05 32.35
CA SER A 238 -22.05 25.09 31.46
C SER A 238 -22.99 25.27 30.25
N LYS A 239 -23.63 26.43 30.15
CA LYS A 239 -24.59 26.78 29.10
C LYS A 239 -23.94 27.02 27.71
N LYS A 240 -22.62 27.02 27.60
CA LYS A 240 -21.93 27.20 26.32
C LYS A 240 -21.76 25.86 25.63
N LYS A 241 -22.37 25.73 24.47
CA LYS A 241 -22.34 24.49 23.66
C LYS A 241 -21.19 24.52 22.62
N HIS A 242 -20.63 25.69 22.33
CA HIS A 242 -19.55 25.89 21.38
C HIS A 242 -18.37 26.59 22.06
N HIS A 243 -17.21 25.91 22.07
CA HIS A 243 -15.98 26.41 22.67
C HIS A 243 -14.85 26.43 21.62
N ILE A 244 -14.39 27.65 21.27
CA ILE A 244 -13.21 27.85 20.44
C ILE A 244 -12.12 28.39 21.38
N LEU A 245 -11.06 27.63 21.56
CA LEU A 245 -9.94 27.98 22.42
C LEU A 245 -8.87 28.75 21.64
N THR A 246 -8.35 29.81 22.26
CA THR A 246 -7.22 30.58 21.73
C THR A 246 -5.95 29.71 21.71
N ASN A 247 -5.12 29.93 20.69
CA ASN A 247 -3.84 29.23 20.50
C ASN A 247 -2.69 29.89 21.29
N CYS A 248 -1.53 29.24 21.34
CA CYS A 248 -0.34 29.74 22.03
C CYS A 248 0.54 30.67 21.16
N GLY A 249 0.48 30.56 19.81
CA GLY A 249 1.25 31.41 18.88
C GLY A 249 2.58 30.84 18.42
N PHE A 250 3.50 31.63 17.87
CA PHE A 250 4.75 31.19 17.25
C PHE A 250 5.94 30.98 18.21
N SER A 251 6.81 30.00 17.85
CA SER A 251 8.13 29.76 18.48
C SER A 251 9.26 29.61 17.45
N TRP A 252 10.56 29.74 17.82
CA TRP A 252 11.67 30.00 16.86
C TRP A 252 12.83 29.00 16.81
N ASN A 253 13.50 28.74 15.60
CA ASN A 253 14.90 28.28 15.36
C ASN A 253 15.28 27.91 13.90
N GLY A 254 16.57 27.79 13.49
CA GLY A 254 17.10 27.61 12.13
C GLY A 254 18.46 26.95 11.76
N GLN A 255 18.69 26.48 10.52
CA GLN A 255 19.85 26.18 9.56
C GLN A 255 20.33 24.72 9.24
N CYS A 256 21.00 24.31 8.15
CA CYS A 256 21.26 24.38 6.72
C CYS A 256 22.17 23.22 6.11
N ALA A 257 22.42 23.12 4.75
CA ALA A 257 22.88 21.97 3.92
C ALA A 257 24.27 22.07 3.20
N ARG A 258 24.75 21.00 2.47
CA ARG A 258 26.04 20.88 1.72
C ARG A 258 25.94 20.20 0.34
N SER A 259 26.93 20.39 -0.60
CA SER A 259 27.01 19.94 -2.00
C SER A 259 28.24 19.05 -2.37
N HIS A 260 28.22 18.29 -3.51
CA HIS A 260 29.24 17.34 -3.98
C HIS A 260 29.66 17.53 -5.47
N GLU A 261 30.86 17.07 -5.86
CA GLU A 261 31.56 17.47 -7.09
C GLU A 261 31.78 16.42 -8.22
N THR A 262 31.38 15.16 -8.14
CA THR A 262 31.62 14.19 -9.26
C THR A 262 30.41 13.32 -9.57
N GLU A 263 29.94 13.42 -10.82
CA GLU A 263 28.75 12.70 -11.29
C GLU A 263 29.11 11.32 -11.89
N THR A 264 28.87 10.24 -11.16
CA THR A 264 28.94 8.87 -11.68
C THR A 264 27.51 8.34 -11.89
N THR A 265 27.26 7.66 -13.02
CA THR A 265 25.93 7.15 -13.37
C THR A 265 25.92 5.63 -13.34
N LEU A 266 24.87 5.02 -12.72
CA LEU A 266 24.49 3.62 -12.86
C LEU A 266 23.28 3.52 -13.79
N ASN A 267 23.29 2.57 -14.72
CA ASN A 267 22.15 2.27 -15.57
C ASN A 267 21.49 0.97 -15.09
N MET A 268 20.21 1.02 -14.78
CA MET A 268 19.44 -0.11 -14.26
C MET A 268 18.36 -0.52 -15.24
N LEU A 269 18.38 -1.80 -15.65
CA LEU A 269 17.30 -2.43 -16.39
C LEU A 269 16.23 -2.90 -15.43
N ILE A 270 14.99 -2.46 -15.63
CA ILE A 270 13.86 -2.77 -14.75
C ILE A 270 12.54 -2.78 -15.54
N LEU A 271 11.53 -3.48 -15.03
CA LEU A 271 10.18 -3.47 -15.63
C LEU A 271 9.26 -2.46 -14.92
N PRO A 272 8.18 -2.01 -15.58
CA PRO A 272 7.18 -1.14 -14.96
C PRO A 272 6.46 -1.87 -13.83
N SER A 273 6.46 -1.26 -12.65
CA SER A 273 5.75 -1.78 -11.46
C SER A 273 5.58 -0.67 -10.43
N PRO A 274 4.67 -0.82 -9.46
CA PRO A 274 4.58 0.13 -8.33
C PRO A 274 5.91 0.31 -7.60
N SER A 275 6.71 -0.76 -7.46
CA SER A 275 8.05 -0.69 -6.85
C SER A 275 9.04 0.13 -7.69
N THR A 276 8.95 0.08 -9.02
CA THR A 276 9.75 0.92 -9.92
C THR A 276 9.40 2.40 -9.77
N ASP A 277 8.11 2.72 -9.68
CA ASP A 277 7.65 4.10 -9.49
C ASP A 277 8.02 4.64 -8.10
N ALA A 278 7.92 3.82 -7.07
CA ALA A 278 8.39 4.15 -5.73
C ALA A 278 9.91 4.37 -5.70
N LEU A 279 10.69 3.47 -6.30
CA LEU A 279 12.15 3.58 -6.41
C LEU A 279 12.55 4.88 -7.12
N LYS A 280 11.91 5.21 -8.25
CA LYS A 280 12.15 6.45 -8.98
C LYS A 280 12.01 7.70 -8.11
N LYS A 281 11.02 7.71 -7.21
CA LYS A 281 10.80 8.82 -6.25
C LYS A 281 11.90 8.92 -5.19
N LEU A 282 12.60 7.82 -4.87
CA LEU A 282 13.64 7.74 -3.84
C LEU A 282 15.07 8.00 -4.38
N LEU A 283 15.32 7.78 -5.68
CA LEU A 283 16.66 7.94 -6.28
C LEU A 283 17.30 9.32 -6.09
N PRO A 284 16.58 10.46 -6.02
CA PRO A 284 17.17 11.75 -5.68
C PRO A 284 17.86 11.78 -4.30
N HIS A 285 17.39 10.98 -3.35
CA HIS A 285 18.05 10.84 -2.05
C HIS A 285 19.39 10.12 -2.19
N PHE A 286 19.46 9.02 -2.94
CA PHE A 286 20.70 8.31 -3.23
C PHE A 286 21.75 9.22 -3.90
N TYR A 287 21.31 10.00 -4.91
CA TYR A 287 22.17 10.97 -5.58
C TYR A 287 22.75 12.01 -4.60
N ARG A 288 21.92 12.57 -3.73
CA ARG A 288 22.40 13.56 -2.74
C ARG A 288 23.40 13.00 -1.73
N GLN A 289 23.22 11.74 -1.32
CA GLN A 289 24.12 11.09 -0.38
C GLN A 289 25.47 10.71 -1.02
N THR A 290 25.45 10.25 -2.26
CA THR A 290 26.60 9.56 -2.87
C THR A 290 27.21 10.28 -4.07
N GLY A 291 26.48 11.22 -4.69
CA GLY A 291 26.84 11.80 -6.00
C GLY A 291 26.62 10.82 -7.17
N ILE A 292 26.03 9.66 -6.94
CA ILE A 292 25.79 8.63 -7.96
C ILE A 292 24.36 8.76 -8.49
N LYS A 293 24.23 8.99 -9.78
CA LYS A 293 22.95 9.03 -10.48
C LYS A 293 22.54 7.61 -10.90
N VAL A 294 21.27 7.25 -10.75
CA VAL A 294 20.72 6.00 -11.27
C VAL A 294 19.72 6.31 -12.37
N ASN A 295 19.98 5.83 -13.58
CA ASN A 295 19.06 5.91 -14.70
C ASN A 295 18.27 4.61 -14.79
N LEU A 296 16.95 4.67 -14.71
CA LEU A 296 16.07 3.52 -14.89
C LEU A 296 15.71 3.37 -16.37
N ALA A 297 16.10 2.25 -16.97
CA ALA A 297 15.65 1.81 -18.28
C ALA A 297 14.46 0.87 -18.06
N VAL A 298 13.26 1.41 -18.22
CA VAL A 298 12.01 0.71 -17.92
C VAL A 298 11.43 0.15 -19.20
N TYR A 299 11.32 -1.18 -19.29
CA TYR A 299 10.77 -1.89 -20.44
C TYR A 299 9.72 -2.92 -20.02
N PRO A 300 8.71 -3.21 -20.84
CA PRO A 300 7.76 -4.31 -20.62
C PRO A 300 8.47 -5.65 -20.38
N TYR A 301 7.78 -6.56 -19.72
CA TYR A 301 8.36 -7.85 -19.30
C TYR A 301 9.03 -8.62 -20.43
N ASP A 302 8.39 -8.69 -21.61
CA ASP A 302 8.91 -9.42 -22.76
C ASP A 302 10.17 -8.78 -23.34
N GLU A 303 10.22 -7.44 -23.38
CA GLU A 303 11.41 -6.72 -23.84
C GLU A 303 12.58 -6.90 -22.86
N VAL A 304 12.32 -6.89 -21.54
CA VAL A 304 13.36 -7.19 -20.53
C VAL A 304 13.91 -8.61 -20.74
N PHE A 305 13.05 -9.60 -21.01
CA PHE A 305 13.48 -10.97 -21.30
C PHE A 305 14.37 -11.04 -22.54
N GLU A 306 14.02 -10.36 -23.63
CA GLU A 306 14.80 -10.28 -24.86
C GLU A 306 16.16 -9.58 -24.63
N ILE A 307 16.17 -8.47 -23.90
CA ILE A 307 17.42 -7.77 -23.54
C ILE A 307 18.34 -8.67 -22.71
N LEU A 308 17.80 -9.40 -21.73
CA LEU A 308 18.57 -10.35 -20.90
C LEU A 308 19.12 -11.50 -21.75
N SER A 309 18.35 -12.01 -22.71
CA SER A 309 18.78 -13.07 -23.64
C SER A 309 19.95 -12.64 -24.53
N HIS A 310 20.03 -11.36 -24.84
CA HIS A 310 21.05 -10.75 -25.70
C HIS A 310 21.88 -9.68 -24.97
N LEU A 311 22.10 -9.84 -23.64
CA LEU A 311 22.73 -8.83 -22.81
C LEU A 311 24.13 -8.40 -23.30
N HIS A 312 24.87 -9.26 -24.00
CA HIS A 312 26.15 -8.94 -24.61
C HIS A 312 26.07 -7.78 -25.64
N LEU A 313 24.87 -7.54 -26.21
CA LEU A 313 24.62 -6.38 -27.09
C LEU A 313 24.28 -5.11 -26.30
N HIS A 314 24.02 -5.25 -24.99
CA HIS A 314 23.63 -4.15 -24.10
C HIS A 314 24.56 -4.03 -22.88
N PRO A 315 25.90 -3.95 -23.07
CA PRO A 315 26.89 -4.03 -21.97
C PRO A 315 26.92 -2.79 -21.07
N TYR A 316 26.05 -1.82 -21.32
CA TYR A 316 25.96 -0.55 -20.59
C TYR A 316 25.04 -0.60 -19.36
N TYR A 317 24.30 -1.68 -19.13
CA TYR A 317 23.54 -1.86 -17.89
C TYR A 317 24.47 -2.29 -16.76
N ASP A 318 24.31 -1.64 -15.60
CA ASP A 318 25.08 -1.91 -14.37
C ASP A 318 24.30 -2.78 -13.41
N LEU A 319 22.99 -2.54 -13.28
CA LEU A 319 22.05 -3.24 -12.44
C LEU A 319 20.95 -3.87 -13.29
N LEU A 320 20.57 -5.11 -12.95
CA LEU A 320 19.52 -5.85 -13.63
C LEU A 320 18.47 -6.30 -12.61
N ARG A 321 17.21 -5.83 -12.76
CA ARG A 321 16.08 -6.44 -12.07
C ARG A 321 15.56 -7.60 -12.89
N ILE A 322 15.71 -8.80 -12.37
CA ILE A 322 15.28 -10.05 -13.03
C ILE A 322 14.08 -10.61 -12.27
N ASP A 323 13.01 -10.94 -13.02
CA ASP A 323 11.84 -11.62 -12.46
C ASP A 323 12.20 -13.00 -11.94
N MET A 324 11.61 -13.40 -10.81
CA MET A 324 11.95 -14.66 -10.15
C MET A 324 11.69 -15.89 -11.01
N ALA A 325 10.72 -15.85 -11.92
CA ALA A 325 10.47 -16.94 -12.87
C ALA A 325 11.63 -17.15 -13.85
N CYS A 326 12.38 -16.08 -14.14
CA CYS A 326 13.52 -16.09 -15.08
C CYS A 326 14.86 -16.04 -14.36
N PHE A 327 14.89 -15.74 -13.06
CA PHE A 327 16.12 -15.47 -12.32
C PHE A 327 17.12 -16.63 -12.39
N PRO A 328 16.78 -17.89 -12.06
CA PRO A 328 17.77 -18.98 -12.15
C PRO A 328 18.31 -19.19 -13.57
N TRP A 329 17.45 -19.03 -14.59
CA TRP A 329 17.83 -19.19 -15.99
C TRP A 329 18.85 -18.15 -16.48
N PHE A 330 18.76 -16.92 -15.95
CA PHE A 330 19.64 -15.82 -16.36
C PHE A 330 20.80 -15.56 -15.40
N ALA A 331 20.75 -15.99 -14.15
CA ALA A 331 21.70 -15.62 -13.11
C ALA A 331 23.17 -15.77 -13.56
N GLU A 332 23.60 -16.98 -13.88
CA GLU A 332 24.97 -17.25 -14.31
C GLU A 332 25.33 -16.58 -15.66
N LYS A 333 24.36 -16.37 -16.52
CA LYS A 333 24.58 -15.81 -17.87
C LYS A 333 24.75 -14.29 -17.86
N THR A 334 24.11 -13.61 -16.90
CA THR A 334 23.95 -12.15 -16.94
C THR A 334 24.52 -11.42 -15.74
N LEU A 335 24.62 -12.07 -14.57
CA LEU A 335 25.04 -11.45 -13.32
C LEU A 335 26.48 -11.79 -12.92
N LEU A 336 27.02 -11.02 -11.99
CA LEU A 336 28.19 -11.35 -11.20
C LEU A 336 27.74 -11.95 -9.86
N PRO A 337 28.45 -12.99 -9.32
CA PRO A 337 28.23 -13.42 -7.96
C PRO A 337 28.37 -12.27 -6.97
N LEU A 338 27.48 -12.16 -5.97
CA LEU A 338 27.51 -11.05 -4.99
C LEU A 338 28.85 -10.95 -4.28
N GLU A 339 29.46 -12.07 -3.91
CA GLU A 339 30.77 -12.11 -3.27
C GLU A 339 31.89 -11.48 -4.16
N SER A 340 31.77 -11.64 -5.48
CA SER A 340 32.71 -11.04 -6.41
C SER A 340 32.51 -9.53 -6.58
N VAL A 341 31.35 -8.99 -6.23
CA VAL A 341 31.07 -7.55 -6.20
C VAL A 341 31.63 -6.94 -4.92
N SER A 342 31.24 -7.45 -3.76
CA SER A 342 31.79 -7.13 -2.44
C SER A 342 31.57 -8.30 -1.47
N PRO A 343 32.56 -8.61 -0.59
CA PRO A 343 32.40 -9.62 0.45
C PRO A 343 31.26 -9.34 1.45
N GLU A 344 30.81 -8.09 1.56
CA GLU A 344 29.75 -7.67 2.47
C GLU A 344 28.34 -7.94 1.92
N LEU A 345 28.17 -7.99 0.60
CA LEU A 345 26.84 -8.13 -0.01
C LEU A 345 26.15 -9.46 0.30
N PRO A 346 26.84 -10.62 0.33
CA PRO A 346 26.20 -11.87 0.77
C PRO A 346 25.64 -11.80 2.18
N LEU A 347 26.24 -11.01 3.10
CA LEU A 347 25.77 -10.86 4.49
C LEU A 347 24.39 -10.17 4.56
N LEU A 348 24.01 -9.40 3.55
CA LEU A 348 22.65 -8.84 3.49
C LEU A 348 21.59 -9.94 3.38
N LEU A 349 21.93 -11.09 2.81
CA LEU A 349 21.01 -12.20 2.65
C LEU A 349 20.61 -12.84 3.98
N ASP A 350 21.44 -12.75 5.03
CA ASP A 350 21.15 -13.26 6.37
C ASP A 350 19.88 -12.62 6.98
N ASN A 351 19.46 -11.46 6.48
CA ASN A 351 18.24 -10.81 6.89
C ASN A 351 16.97 -11.40 6.25
N PHE A 352 17.10 -12.22 5.21
CA PHE A 352 15.96 -12.82 4.50
C PHE A 352 15.73 -14.26 4.93
N SER A 353 14.47 -14.71 4.88
CA SER A 353 14.17 -16.12 5.15
C SER A 353 14.87 -17.04 4.15
N GLU A 354 15.16 -18.28 4.58
CA GLU A 354 15.79 -19.30 3.73
C GLU A 354 15.04 -19.49 2.41
N GLN A 355 13.70 -19.46 2.44
CA GLN A 355 12.90 -19.59 1.23
C GLN A 355 13.10 -18.42 0.26
N LEU A 356 13.15 -17.17 0.77
CA LEU A 356 13.44 -16.02 -0.09
C LEU A 356 14.84 -16.08 -0.68
N GLN A 357 15.84 -16.50 0.10
CA GLN A 357 17.18 -16.68 -0.43
C GLN A 357 17.20 -17.75 -1.53
N GLN A 358 16.54 -18.90 -1.32
CA GLN A 358 16.49 -19.98 -2.29
C GLN A 358 15.87 -19.57 -3.63
N TYR A 359 14.73 -18.86 -3.60
CA TYR A 359 14.01 -18.50 -4.82
C TYR A 359 14.51 -17.23 -5.52
N PHE A 360 15.08 -16.29 -4.76
CA PHE A 360 15.41 -14.96 -5.27
C PHE A 360 16.91 -14.64 -5.33
N SER A 361 17.77 -15.46 -4.72
CA SER A 361 19.17 -15.10 -4.57
C SER A 361 20.13 -16.20 -5.02
N LEU A 362 19.80 -17.48 -4.75
CA LEU A 362 20.69 -18.60 -4.89
C LEU A 362 20.42 -19.41 -6.18
N VAL A 363 21.50 -19.68 -6.93
CA VAL A 363 21.50 -20.66 -8.03
C VAL A 363 22.76 -21.51 -7.87
N ASN A 364 22.61 -22.83 -7.84
CA ASN A 364 23.71 -23.77 -7.61
C ASN A 364 24.56 -23.42 -6.37
N GLY A 365 23.90 -22.99 -5.27
CA GLY A 365 24.56 -22.61 -4.03
C GLY A 365 25.31 -21.28 -4.05
N THR A 366 25.35 -20.57 -5.19
CA THR A 366 25.97 -19.26 -5.34
C THR A 366 24.95 -18.15 -5.26
N ALA A 367 25.25 -17.06 -4.53
CA ALA A 367 24.41 -15.87 -4.42
C ALA A 367 24.68 -14.90 -5.58
N TRP A 368 23.65 -14.62 -6.38
CA TRP A 368 23.76 -13.80 -7.59
C TRP A 368 23.02 -12.44 -7.48
N ALA A 369 21.98 -12.37 -6.67
CA ALA A 369 21.11 -11.22 -6.55
C ALA A 369 20.53 -11.09 -5.15
N ILE A 370 19.93 -9.91 -4.84
CA ILE A 370 19.23 -9.66 -3.58
C ILE A 370 17.73 -9.49 -3.89
N PRO A 371 16.80 -10.10 -3.10
CA PRO A 371 15.37 -9.98 -3.31
C PRO A 371 14.94 -8.50 -3.27
N PHE A 372 14.20 -8.01 -4.28
CA PHE A 372 13.80 -6.61 -4.36
C PHE A 372 12.32 -6.42 -4.01
N ASP A 373 11.45 -6.79 -4.92
CA ASP A 373 10.01 -6.58 -4.84
C ASP A 373 9.25 -7.92 -4.71
N ALA A 374 9.80 -8.84 -3.92
CA ALA A 374 9.20 -10.15 -3.70
C ALA A 374 7.74 -10.04 -3.26
N SER A 375 6.88 -10.86 -3.84
CA SER A 375 5.43 -10.84 -3.68
C SER A 375 4.87 -12.25 -3.66
N MET A 376 3.64 -12.41 -3.18
CA MET A 376 2.88 -13.66 -3.29
C MET A 376 1.39 -13.35 -3.53
N GLN A 377 0.67 -14.34 -4.03
CA GLN A 377 -0.76 -14.23 -4.21
C GLN A 377 -1.51 -14.34 -2.88
N LEU A 378 -2.54 -13.52 -2.72
CA LEU A 378 -3.51 -13.59 -1.64
C LEU A 378 -4.93 -13.61 -2.21
N LEU A 379 -5.87 -14.10 -1.44
CA LEU A 379 -7.28 -13.92 -1.68
C LEU A 379 -7.72 -12.59 -1.06
N PHE A 380 -8.16 -11.65 -1.88
CA PHE A 380 -8.85 -10.44 -1.46
C PHE A 380 -10.35 -10.61 -1.65
N TYR A 381 -11.16 -10.13 -0.70
CA TYR A 381 -12.60 -10.29 -0.73
C TYR A 381 -13.32 -9.08 -0.13
N ARG A 382 -14.56 -8.91 -0.48
CA ARG A 382 -15.44 -7.89 0.07
C ARG A 382 -16.00 -8.36 1.40
N ARG A 383 -15.37 -7.92 2.50
CA ARG A 383 -15.76 -8.29 3.87
C ARG A 383 -17.22 -7.92 4.17
N ASP A 384 -17.66 -6.74 3.71
CA ASP A 384 -19.06 -6.30 3.86
C ASP A 384 -20.06 -7.25 3.20
N LEU A 385 -19.71 -7.90 2.08
CA LEU A 385 -20.57 -8.90 1.45
C LEU A 385 -20.55 -10.22 2.22
N PHE A 386 -19.40 -10.63 2.73
CA PHE A 386 -19.24 -11.89 3.47
C PHE A 386 -19.83 -11.81 4.89
N GLU A 387 -19.90 -10.62 5.49
CA GLU A 387 -20.46 -10.41 6.83
C GLU A 387 -21.95 -10.07 6.81
N ASP A 388 -22.53 -9.66 5.67
CA ASP A 388 -23.94 -9.32 5.55
C ASP A 388 -24.86 -10.50 5.85
N ALA A 389 -25.72 -10.33 6.87
CA ALA A 389 -26.62 -11.40 7.36
C ALA A 389 -27.63 -11.86 6.29
N THR A 390 -28.03 -10.96 5.37
CA THR A 390 -28.97 -11.29 4.30
C THR A 390 -28.27 -12.15 3.24
N ILE A 391 -27.03 -11.80 2.89
CA ILE A 391 -26.23 -12.56 1.92
C ILE A 391 -25.90 -13.94 2.49
N LYS A 392 -25.49 -14.03 3.75
CA LYS A 392 -25.24 -15.31 4.44
C LYS A 392 -26.46 -16.22 4.40
N ARG A 393 -27.64 -15.67 4.72
CA ARG A 393 -28.89 -16.43 4.65
C ARG A 393 -29.21 -16.91 3.24
N MET A 394 -29.08 -16.02 2.24
CA MET A 394 -29.33 -16.38 0.84
C MET A 394 -28.36 -17.45 0.32
N PHE A 395 -27.10 -17.41 0.74
CA PHE A 395 -26.11 -18.41 0.42
C PHE A 395 -26.51 -19.76 1.04
N TYR A 396 -26.86 -19.76 2.33
CA TYR A 396 -27.33 -20.97 3.01
C TYR A 396 -28.60 -21.57 2.38
N GLU A 397 -29.56 -20.72 2.03
CA GLU A 397 -30.80 -21.15 1.34
C GLU A 397 -30.52 -21.78 -0.04
N SER A 398 -29.47 -21.34 -0.73
CA SER A 398 -29.11 -21.84 -2.09
C SER A 398 -28.18 -23.05 -2.08
N THR A 399 -27.30 -23.18 -1.08
CA THR A 399 -26.24 -24.20 -1.05
C THR A 399 -26.35 -25.19 0.11
N GLY A 400 -27.13 -24.87 1.14
CA GLY A 400 -27.18 -25.61 2.40
C GLY A 400 -25.93 -25.46 3.28
N LYS A 401 -25.01 -24.53 2.94
CA LYS A 401 -23.73 -24.30 3.63
C LYS A 401 -23.64 -22.87 4.15
N GLU A 402 -22.80 -22.66 5.16
CA GLU A 402 -22.47 -21.31 5.63
C GLU A 402 -21.51 -20.59 4.68
N LEU A 403 -21.72 -19.29 4.47
CA LEU A 403 -20.80 -18.44 3.72
C LEU A 403 -19.58 -18.13 4.59
N THR A 404 -18.49 -18.84 4.33
CA THR A 404 -17.18 -18.68 4.97
C THR A 404 -16.12 -18.39 3.94
N LEU A 405 -14.89 -18.06 4.38
CA LEU A 405 -13.75 -17.94 3.44
C LEU A 405 -13.42 -19.30 2.83
N PRO A 406 -13.15 -19.35 1.52
CA PRO A 406 -12.87 -20.61 0.84
C PRO A 406 -11.49 -21.16 1.22
N GLU A 407 -11.44 -22.38 1.68
CA GLU A 407 -10.21 -23.11 2.00
C GLU A 407 -9.62 -23.86 0.79
N ASN A 408 -10.45 -24.13 -0.22
CA ASN A 408 -10.09 -24.82 -1.46
C ASN A 408 -10.85 -24.24 -2.67
N PHE A 409 -10.43 -24.62 -3.87
CA PHE A 409 -11.04 -24.10 -5.10
C PHE A 409 -12.50 -24.51 -5.32
N ALA A 410 -12.91 -25.68 -4.85
CA ALA A 410 -14.31 -26.07 -4.92
C ALA A 410 -15.23 -25.12 -4.16
N GLN A 411 -14.82 -24.70 -2.95
CA GLN A 411 -15.55 -23.69 -2.17
C GLN A 411 -15.47 -22.30 -2.81
N PHE A 412 -14.30 -21.93 -3.36
CA PHE A 412 -14.10 -20.66 -4.07
C PHE A 412 -15.05 -20.55 -5.28
N ASP A 413 -15.16 -21.61 -6.09
CA ASP A 413 -15.99 -21.64 -7.27
C ASP A 413 -17.49 -21.65 -6.92
N GLU A 414 -17.89 -22.33 -5.86
CA GLU A 414 -19.26 -22.32 -5.34
C GLU A 414 -19.67 -20.90 -4.91
N ILE A 415 -18.80 -20.19 -4.16
CA ILE A 415 -19.02 -18.81 -3.75
C ILE A 415 -19.04 -17.87 -4.96
N ALA A 416 -18.09 -18.03 -5.89
CA ALA A 416 -18.05 -17.23 -7.12
C ALA A 416 -19.32 -17.41 -7.95
N THR A 417 -19.80 -18.63 -8.09
CA THR A 417 -21.05 -18.96 -8.77
C THR A 417 -22.25 -18.31 -8.10
N PHE A 418 -22.36 -18.39 -6.77
CA PHE A 418 -23.43 -17.76 -6.01
C PHE A 418 -23.49 -16.25 -6.26
N PHE A 419 -22.37 -15.53 -6.14
CA PHE A 419 -22.35 -14.09 -6.36
C PHE A 419 -22.69 -13.73 -7.81
N SER A 420 -22.23 -14.51 -8.79
CA SER A 420 -22.47 -14.26 -10.20
C SER A 420 -23.93 -14.55 -10.62
N GLN A 421 -24.61 -15.52 -9.98
CA GLN A 421 -25.99 -15.90 -10.28
C GLN A 421 -27.04 -15.20 -9.40
N ARG A 422 -26.63 -14.54 -8.34
CA ARG A 422 -27.52 -13.92 -7.35
C ARG A 422 -28.42 -12.86 -7.98
N HIS A 423 -29.74 -13.02 -7.85
CA HIS A 423 -30.73 -12.03 -8.26
C HIS A 423 -30.76 -10.84 -7.28
N GLN A 424 -30.57 -9.63 -7.79
CA GLN A 424 -30.73 -8.38 -7.02
C GLN A 424 -31.86 -7.49 -7.57
N PRO A 425 -32.47 -6.62 -6.72
CA PRO A 425 -33.41 -5.59 -7.22
C PRO A 425 -32.76 -4.69 -8.26
N LYS A 426 -33.52 -4.25 -9.25
CA LYS A 426 -33.10 -3.59 -10.51
C LYS A 426 -32.23 -2.35 -10.38
N ASN A 427 -31.96 -1.82 -9.19
CA ASN A 427 -31.28 -0.52 -8.97
C ASN A 427 -29.92 -0.60 -8.26
N LYS A 428 -29.34 -1.77 -8.01
CA LYS A 428 -27.99 -1.87 -7.42
C LYS A 428 -27.07 -2.64 -8.36
N GLN A 429 -25.89 -2.10 -8.59
CA GLN A 429 -24.83 -2.77 -9.36
C GLN A 429 -24.43 -4.06 -8.63
N ARG A 430 -24.41 -5.15 -9.36
CA ARG A 430 -24.21 -6.50 -8.83
C ARG A 430 -22.73 -6.88 -8.91
N PRO A 431 -22.02 -7.15 -7.81
CA PRO A 431 -20.69 -7.71 -7.92
C PRO A 431 -20.75 -9.12 -8.46
N MET A 432 -19.89 -9.41 -9.44
CA MET A 432 -19.59 -10.76 -9.90
C MET A 432 -18.76 -11.50 -8.85
N GLY A 433 -18.72 -12.82 -8.92
CA GLY A 433 -17.99 -13.63 -7.96
C GLY A 433 -16.48 -13.34 -7.96
N THR A 434 -15.88 -13.38 -9.14
CA THR A 434 -14.44 -13.15 -9.35
C THR A 434 -14.15 -12.71 -10.77
N ALA A 435 -12.87 -12.49 -11.11
CA ALA A 435 -12.38 -12.25 -12.47
C ALA A 435 -11.29 -13.26 -12.85
N VAL A 436 -11.13 -13.49 -14.15
CA VAL A 436 -10.01 -14.20 -14.76
C VAL A 436 -9.39 -13.37 -15.86
N THR A 437 -8.05 -13.41 -16.00
CA THR A 437 -7.30 -12.60 -16.96
C THR A 437 -6.80 -13.47 -18.12
N LEU A 438 -7.34 -13.25 -19.31
CA LEU A 438 -7.16 -14.10 -20.48
C LEU A 438 -6.30 -13.45 -21.59
N GLY A 439 -5.69 -12.28 -21.35
CA GLY A 439 -5.02 -11.50 -22.38
C GLY A 439 -3.63 -12.02 -22.79
N SER A 440 -2.98 -12.86 -21.98
CA SER A 440 -1.69 -13.47 -22.35
C SER A 440 -1.55 -14.88 -21.81
N SER A 441 -0.76 -15.70 -22.52
CA SER A 441 -0.49 -17.09 -22.11
C SER A 441 0.15 -17.20 -20.73
N GLY A 442 1.04 -16.27 -20.36
CA GLY A 442 1.68 -16.26 -19.03
C GLY A 442 0.69 -16.01 -17.89
N LEU A 443 -0.31 -15.13 -18.08
CA LEU A 443 -1.35 -14.86 -17.09
C LEU A 443 -2.28 -16.07 -16.92
N ILE A 444 -2.72 -16.64 -18.04
CA ILE A 444 -3.55 -17.85 -18.05
C ILE A 444 -2.83 -19.01 -17.35
N ALA A 445 -1.53 -19.20 -17.65
CA ALA A 445 -0.72 -20.23 -16.99
C ALA A 445 -0.64 -20.00 -15.47
N THR A 446 -0.46 -18.76 -15.04
CA THR A 446 -0.38 -18.42 -13.61
C THR A 446 -1.69 -18.76 -12.88
N GLU A 447 -2.85 -18.42 -13.46
CA GLU A 447 -4.16 -18.72 -12.84
C GLU A 447 -4.46 -20.23 -12.84
N TYR A 448 -4.15 -20.92 -13.94
CA TYR A 448 -4.30 -22.36 -14.04
C TYR A 448 -3.38 -23.11 -13.07
N LEU A 449 -2.08 -22.75 -13.03
CA LEU A 449 -1.10 -23.39 -12.16
C LEU A 449 -1.42 -23.24 -10.68
N LEU A 450 -2.08 -22.16 -10.26
CA LEU A 450 -2.51 -21.99 -8.89
C LEU A 450 -3.47 -23.12 -8.45
N ARG A 451 -4.42 -23.51 -9.33
CA ARG A 451 -5.32 -24.65 -9.08
C ARG A 451 -4.55 -25.97 -9.10
N TYR A 452 -3.67 -26.14 -10.07
CA TYR A 452 -2.83 -27.34 -10.20
C TYR A 452 -1.98 -27.57 -8.95
N TYR A 453 -1.35 -26.52 -8.43
CA TYR A 453 -0.57 -26.58 -7.17
C TYR A 453 -1.45 -26.85 -5.95
N ALA A 454 -2.64 -26.28 -5.89
CA ALA A 454 -3.59 -26.52 -4.81
C ALA A 454 -4.07 -27.98 -4.73
N LEU A 455 -4.09 -28.69 -5.85
CA LEU A 455 -4.34 -30.13 -5.92
C LEU A 455 -3.11 -31.00 -5.55
N GLY A 456 -1.97 -30.39 -5.22
CA GLY A 456 -0.72 -31.08 -4.91
C GLY A 456 0.18 -31.32 -6.14
N GLY A 457 -0.20 -30.77 -7.31
CA GLY A 457 0.63 -30.85 -8.52
C GLY A 457 1.99 -30.17 -8.36
N ARG A 458 3.00 -30.66 -9.10
CA ARG A 458 4.33 -30.09 -9.18
C ARG A 458 4.86 -30.24 -10.59
N LEU A 459 5.56 -29.20 -11.10
CA LEU A 459 6.30 -29.27 -12.36
C LEU A 459 7.58 -30.09 -12.21
N VAL A 460 8.26 -29.94 -11.05
CA VAL A 460 9.51 -30.58 -10.74
C VAL A 460 9.28 -31.72 -9.75
N ARG A 461 9.66 -32.92 -10.14
CA ARG A 461 9.61 -34.14 -9.32
C ARG A 461 10.95 -34.88 -9.41
N GLU A 462 11.38 -35.46 -8.30
CA GLU A 462 12.67 -36.16 -8.23
C GLU A 462 12.72 -37.32 -9.23
N GLY A 463 13.75 -37.34 -10.07
CA GLY A 463 13.96 -38.38 -11.09
C GLY A 463 13.01 -38.36 -12.28
N GLU A 464 12.14 -37.36 -12.39
CA GLU A 464 11.24 -37.20 -13.53
C GLU A 464 11.62 -35.97 -14.37
N PRO A 465 11.33 -35.96 -15.68
CA PRO A 465 11.45 -34.76 -16.50
C PRO A 465 10.45 -33.71 -16.05
N ILE A 466 10.74 -32.43 -16.33
CA ILE A 466 9.82 -31.32 -16.05
C ILE A 466 8.56 -31.51 -16.89
N GLN A 467 7.42 -31.68 -16.21
CA GLN A 467 6.12 -31.91 -16.83
C GLN A 467 4.99 -31.74 -15.80
N LEU A 468 3.78 -31.55 -16.29
CA LEU A 468 2.56 -31.64 -15.49
C LEU A 468 2.23 -33.12 -15.18
N ASP A 469 1.75 -33.41 -13.96
CA ASP A 469 1.05 -34.64 -13.67
C ASP A 469 -0.26 -34.67 -14.48
N THR A 470 -0.41 -35.62 -15.38
CA THR A 470 -1.52 -35.66 -16.34
C THR A 470 -2.88 -35.71 -15.64
N SER A 471 -3.01 -36.46 -14.56
CA SER A 471 -4.27 -36.61 -13.83
C SER A 471 -4.66 -35.32 -13.12
N LEU A 472 -3.75 -34.76 -12.31
CA LEU A 472 -4.00 -33.52 -11.57
C LEU A 472 -4.15 -32.33 -12.50
N ALA A 473 -3.39 -32.30 -13.60
CA ALA A 473 -3.47 -31.26 -14.60
C ALA A 473 -4.82 -31.23 -15.34
N SER A 474 -5.36 -32.42 -15.64
CA SER A 474 -6.69 -32.53 -16.27
C SER A 474 -7.79 -32.05 -15.32
N VAL A 475 -7.76 -32.44 -14.04
CA VAL A 475 -8.72 -31.96 -13.03
C VAL A 475 -8.63 -30.44 -12.86
N ALA A 476 -7.42 -29.88 -12.69
CA ALA A 476 -7.23 -28.44 -12.58
C ALA A 476 -7.75 -27.67 -13.78
N LEU A 477 -7.58 -28.22 -15.00
CA LEU A 477 -8.04 -27.58 -16.22
C LEU A 477 -9.56 -27.65 -16.34
N GLU A 478 -10.19 -28.74 -15.96
CA GLU A 478 -11.65 -28.86 -15.91
C GLU A 478 -12.26 -27.84 -14.93
N GLU A 479 -11.70 -27.73 -13.72
CA GLU A 479 -12.14 -26.73 -12.73
C GLU A 479 -11.97 -25.31 -13.26
N TYR A 480 -10.83 -24.99 -13.89
CA TYR A 480 -10.56 -23.67 -14.45
C TYR A 480 -11.57 -23.32 -15.57
N LEU A 481 -11.85 -24.25 -16.48
CA LEU A 481 -12.84 -24.07 -17.55
C LEU A 481 -14.26 -23.88 -16.99
N GLN A 482 -14.62 -24.56 -15.90
CA GLN A 482 -15.93 -24.41 -15.24
C GLN A 482 -16.10 -23.04 -14.58
N GLN A 483 -15.01 -22.38 -14.20
CA GLN A 483 -15.05 -21.04 -13.60
C GLN A 483 -15.34 -19.95 -14.62
N LEU A 484 -14.89 -20.09 -15.88
CA LEU A 484 -14.96 -19.02 -16.89
C LEU A 484 -16.37 -18.43 -17.11
N PRO A 485 -17.45 -19.21 -17.15
CA PRO A 485 -18.81 -18.68 -17.33
C PRO A 485 -19.32 -17.83 -16.15
N VAL A 486 -18.75 -17.99 -14.96
CA VAL A 486 -19.18 -17.30 -13.74
C VAL A 486 -18.19 -16.23 -13.27
N ALA A 487 -17.11 -16.03 -14.00
CA ALA A 487 -16.12 -14.99 -13.77
C ALA A 487 -16.23 -13.83 -14.77
N VAL A 488 -15.72 -12.67 -14.42
CA VAL A 488 -15.48 -11.58 -15.38
C VAL A 488 -14.23 -11.92 -16.19
N ASN A 489 -14.40 -12.15 -17.49
CA ASN A 489 -13.31 -12.46 -18.40
C ASN A 489 -12.63 -11.15 -18.85
N ILE A 490 -11.37 -10.97 -18.49
CA ILE A 490 -10.57 -9.77 -18.78
C ILE A 490 -9.57 -10.09 -19.88
N ALA A 491 -9.64 -9.34 -20.97
CA ALA A 491 -8.74 -9.47 -22.12
C ALA A 491 -7.45 -8.65 -22.01
N GLY A 492 -7.22 -8.00 -20.85
CA GLY A 492 -6.03 -7.19 -20.61
C GLY A 492 -4.74 -8.03 -20.58
N GLU A 493 -3.66 -7.45 -21.05
CA GLU A 493 -2.32 -8.09 -21.08
C GLU A 493 -1.64 -8.13 -19.70
N TRP A 494 -2.28 -7.55 -18.67
CA TRP A 494 -1.80 -7.52 -17.30
C TRP A 494 -2.95 -7.52 -16.30
N TRP A 495 -2.68 -7.76 -15.03
CA TRP A 495 -3.69 -7.89 -13.96
C TRP A 495 -4.35 -6.57 -13.50
N ASN A 496 -3.84 -5.40 -13.93
CA ASN A 496 -4.35 -4.10 -13.50
C ASN A 496 -5.85 -3.93 -13.74
N ASP A 497 -6.38 -4.47 -14.85
CA ASP A 497 -7.81 -4.38 -15.13
C ASP A 497 -8.66 -5.23 -14.18
N ALA A 498 -8.15 -6.38 -13.73
CA ALA A 498 -8.83 -7.19 -12.70
C ALA A 498 -8.86 -6.47 -11.34
N VAL A 499 -7.73 -5.87 -10.95
CA VAL A 499 -7.65 -5.03 -9.74
C VAL A 499 -8.63 -3.87 -9.82
N LYS A 500 -8.70 -3.19 -10.97
CA LYS A 500 -9.63 -2.09 -11.20
C LYS A 500 -11.11 -2.50 -11.12
N GLN A 501 -11.46 -3.70 -11.60
CA GLN A 501 -12.82 -4.24 -11.42
C GLN A 501 -13.14 -4.43 -9.92
N PHE A 502 -12.17 -4.88 -9.13
CA PHE A 502 -12.34 -5.03 -7.70
C PHE A 502 -12.45 -3.65 -7.01
N GLU A 503 -11.62 -2.67 -7.35
CA GLU A 503 -11.67 -1.27 -6.85
C GLU A 503 -13.03 -0.61 -7.10
N CYS A 504 -13.64 -0.89 -8.24
CA CYS A 504 -14.98 -0.38 -8.58
C CYS A 504 -16.11 -1.11 -7.83
N GLY A 505 -15.79 -2.10 -6.98
CA GLY A 505 -16.78 -2.91 -6.25
C GLY A 505 -17.51 -3.93 -7.12
N ASN A 506 -17.02 -4.22 -8.32
CA ASN A 506 -17.65 -5.12 -9.28
C ASN A 506 -17.37 -6.60 -8.99
N LEU A 507 -16.48 -6.94 -8.07
CA LEU A 507 -16.10 -8.30 -7.70
C LEU A 507 -16.30 -8.54 -6.21
N ALA A 508 -16.74 -9.76 -5.85
CA ALA A 508 -16.83 -10.21 -4.46
C ALA A 508 -15.49 -10.74 -3.93
N MET A 509 -14.72 -11.39 -4.80
CA MET A 509 -13.41 -11.99 -4.49
C MET A 509 -12.45 -11.76 -5.65
N LEU A 510 -11.15 -11.68 -5.35
CA LEU A 510 -10.08 -11.66 -6.34
C LEU A 510 -8.81 -12.28 -5.75
N ILE A 511 -8.21 -13.26 -6.46
CA ILE A 511 -6.87 -13.74 -6.11
C ILE A 511 -5.87 -12.90 -6.89
N MET A 512 -4.94 -12.26 -6.16
CA MET A 512 -4.00 -11.33 -6.77
C MET A 512 -2.69 -11.26 -5.99
N TYR A 513 -1.61 -10.85 -6.67
CA TYR A 513 -0.34 -10.55 -6.03
C TYR A 513 -0.47 -9.33 -5.12
N LEU A 514 0.06 -9.43 -3.91
CA LEU A 514 -0.12 -8.41 -2.86
C LEU A 514 0.39 -7.02 -3.28
N ASN A 515 1.47 -6.93 -4.05
CA ASN A 515 2.03 -5.66 -4.50
C ASN A 515 1.13 -4.89 -5.49
N LEU A 516 0.28 -5.59 -6.24
CA LEU A 516 -0.69 -4.97 -7.14
C LEU A 516 -1.94 -4.44 -6.39
N PHE A 517 -2.09 -4.82 -5.12
CA PHE A 517 -3.20 -4.40 -4.28
C PHE A 517 -2.91 -3.16 -3.42
N ASN A 518 -1.68 -2.64 -3.44
CA ASN A 518 -1.32 -1.47 -2.65
C ASN A 518 -2.12 -0.23 -3.06
N ASP A 519 -2.41 -0.05 -4.35
CA ASP A 519 -3.23 1.08 -4.84
C ASP A 519 -4.67 1.01 -4.33
N VAL A 520 -5.20 -0.19 -4.07
CA VAL A 520 -6.57 -0.39 -3.56
C VAL A 520 -6.73 0.18 -2.14
N ALA A 521 -5.65 0.25 -1.36
CA ALA A 521 -5.66 0.86 -0.03
C ALA A 521 -6.08 2.35 -0.03
N HIS A 522 -5.98 3.02 -1.18
CA HIS A 522 -6.34 4.44 -1.34
C HIS A 522 -7.74 4.66 -1.92
N THR A 523 -8.51 3.59 -2.10
CA THR A 523 -9.85 3.65 -2.69
C THR A 523 -10.95 3.68 -1.63
N THR A 524 -12.15 4.08 -2.06
CA THR A 524 -13.34 4.13 -1.18
C THR A 524 -13.79 2.76 -0.67
N ILE A 525 -13.39 1.66 -1.32
CA ILE A 525 -13.71 0.30 -0.87
C ILE A 525 -12.67 -0.27 0.11
N ALA A 526 -11.53 0.39 0.31
CA ALA A 526 -10.47 -0.10 1.20
C ALA A 526 -10.96 -0.59 2.57
N PRO A 527 -11.90 0.10 3.27
CA PRO A 527 -12.41 -0.35 4.54
C PRO A 527 -13.19 -1.66 4.51
N THR A 528 -13.74 -2.01 3.34
CA THR A 528 -14.56 -3.21 3.14
C THR A 528 -13.76 -4.41 2.65
N ILE A 529 -12.45 -4.26 2.47
CA ILE A 529 -11.58 -5.31 1.97
C ILE A 529 -11.14 -6.23 3.12
N GLY A 530 -11.37 -7.51 2.92
CA GLY A 530 -10.72 -8.56 3.68
C GLY A 530 -9.62 -9.22 2.85
N TYR A 531 -8.72 -9.92 3.53
CA TYR A 531 -7.62 -10.65 2.92
C TYR A 531 -7.43 -12.00 3.62
N ALA A 532 -7.02 -13.01 2.87
CA ALA A 532 -6.84 -14.37 3.36
C ALA A 532 -5.78 -15.10 2.51
N PRO A 533 -5.25 -16.24 2.99
CA PRO A 533 -4.51 -17.15 2.14
C PRO A 533 -5.33 -17.59 0.92
N VAL A 534 -4.66 -17.88 -0.18
CA VAL A 534 -5.33 -18.45 -1.38
C VAL A 534 -5.95 -19.82 -1.07
N PRO A 535 -7.02 -20.22 -1.76
CA PRO A 535 -7.56 -21.56 -1.69
C PRO A 535 -6.47 -22.62 -1.93
N GLY A 536 -6.40 -23.64 -1.08
CA GLY A 536 -5.32 -24.64 -1.09
C GLY A 536 -4.04 -24.22 -0.37
N GLN A 537 -3.96 -22.99 0.14
CA GLN A 537 -2.88 -22.43 0.95
C GLN A 537 -1.46 -22.51 0.35
N LEU A 538 -1.36 -22.63 -0.98
CA LEU A 538 -0.08 -22.68 -1.69
C LEU A 538 -0.05 -21.58 -2.78
N PRO A 539 0.20 -20.31 -2.41
CA PRO A 539 0.24 -19.21 -3.36
C PRO A 539 1.46 -19.31 -4.28
N GLN A 540 1.36 -18.75 -5.47
CA GLN A 540 2.54 -18.53 -6.28
C GLN A 540 3.31 -17.29 -5.81
N LEU A 541 4.63 -17.43 -5.80
CA LEU A 541 5.56 -16.32 -5.57
C LEU A 541 5.71 -15.49 -6.84
N GLY A 542 5.93 -14.21 -6.69
CA GLY A 542 6.15 -13.24 -7.77
C GLY A 542 7.17 -12.19 -7.36
N GLY A 543 7.36 -11.18 -8.23
CA GLY A 543 8.35 -10.15 -8.03
C GLY A 543 9.71 -10.53 -8.60
N GLY A 544 10.79 -9.94 -8.09
CA GLY A 544 12.11 -10.22 -8.62
C GLY A 544 13.25 -9.75 -7.73
N SER A 545 14.45 -9.92 -8.25
CA SER A 545 15.71 -9.63 -7.59
C SER A 545 16.54 -8.65 -8.38
N ILE A 546 17.42 -7.93 -7.70
CA ILE A 546 18.40 -7.05 -8.33
C ILE A 546 19.79 -7.66 -8.18
N GLY A 547 20.50 -7.79 -9.29
CA GLY A 547 21.90 -8.20 -9.33
C GLY A 547 22.75 -7.25 -10.14
N MET A 548 24.06 -7.34 -9.98
CA MET A 548 25.03 -6.58 -10.79
C MET A 548 25.27 -7.27 -12.13
N SER A 549 25.14 -6.53 -13.22
CA SER A 549 25.47 -7.03 -14.57
C SER A 549 26.92 -7.49 -14.66
N ARG A 550 27.14 -8.64 -15.27
CA ARG A 550 28.50 -9.16 -15.50
C ARG A 550 29.38 -8.26 -16.38
N TYR A 551 28.78 -7.35 -17.11
CA TYR A 551 29.49 -6.38 -17.98
C TYR A 551 29.86 -5.09 -17.25
N SER A 552 29.28 -4.83 -16.07
CA SER A 552 29.57 -3.64 -15.29
C SER A 552 30.93 -3.74 -14.59
N LYS A 553 31.63 -2.60 -14.52
CA LYS A 553 32.88 -2.44 -13.77
C LYS A 553 32.72 -1.58 -12.51
N LYS A 554 31.49 -1.11 -12.23
CA LYS A 554 31.19 -0.11 -11.18
C LYS A 554 30.85 -0.78 -9.83
N LYS A 555 31.66 -1.75 -9.40
CA LYS A 555 31.39 -2.57 -8.21
C LYS A 555 31.14 -1.75 -6.94
N LYS A 556 31.97 -0.74 -6.66
CA LYS A 556 31.83 0.14 -5.48
C LYS A 556 30.53 0.93 -5.48
N GLN A 557 30.11 1.44 -6.64
CA GLN A 557 28.88 2.20 -6.78
C GLN A 557 27.64 1.30 -6.64
N VAL A 558 27.71 0.09 -7.15
CA VAL A 558 26.65 -0.93 -6.99
C VAL A 558 26.53 -1.37 -5.54
N GLU A 559 27.64 -1.60 -4.84
CA GLU A 559 27.68 -1.89 -3.41
C GLU A 559 27.01 -0.78 -2.59
N GLN A 560 27.37 0.50 -2.85
CA GLN A 560 26.72 1.64 -2.20
C GLN A 560 25.22 1.70 -2.47
N PHE A 561 24.80 1.37 -3.71
CA PHE A 561 23.39 1.32 -4.07
C PHE A 561 22.65 0.22 -3.29
N PHE A 562 23.21 -0.97 -3.13
CA PHE A 562 22.60 -2.04 -2.36
C PHE A 562 22.49 -1.69 -0.87
N HIS A 563 23.54 -1.18 -0.24
CA HIS A 563 23.47 -0.75 1.16
C HIS A 563 22.44 0.36 1.39
N TRP A 564 22.30 1.28 0.45
CA TRP A 564 21.27 2.31 0.50
C TRP A 564 19.87 1.70 0.34
N LEU A 565 19.65 0.87 -0.68
CA LEU A 565 18.33 0.32 -1.01
C LEU A 565 17.78 -0.56 0.12
N TYR A 566 18.64 -1.35 0.74
CA TYR A 566 18.28 -2.29 1.82
C TYR A 566 18.49 -1.71 3.23
N SER A 567 18.55 -0.40 3.37
CA SER A 567 18.39 0.23 4.68
C SER A 567 16.91 0.20 5.11
N ASP A 568 16.65 0.11 6.42
CA ASP A 568 15.29 0.09 6.98
C ASP A 568 14.45 1.29 6.51
N GLU A 569 15.08 2.47 6.43
CA GLU A 569 14.43 3.71 6.06
C GLU A 569 13.98 3.71 4.60
N ILE A 570 14.84 3.30 3.65
CA ILE A 570 14.53 3.27 2.22
C ILE A 570 13.53 2.16 1.92
N SER A 571 13.72 0.97 2.48
CA SER A 571 12.81 -0.16 2.31
C SER A 571 11.39 0.19 2.80
N ARG A 572 11.28 0.88 3.95
CA ARG A 572 10.00 1.39 4.45
C ARG A 572 9.36 2.40 3.51
N HIS A 573 10.10 3.40 3.05
CA HIS A 573 9.56 4.41 2.13
C HIS A 573 9.17 3.82 0.78
N LEU A 574 9.91 2.81 0.29
CA LEU A 574 9.53 2.09 -0.93
C LEU A 574 8.10 1.53 -0.82
N VAL A 575 7.75 0.93 0.33
CA VAL A 575 6.40 0.39 0.56
C VAL A 575 5.37 1.50 0.82
N LEU A 576 5.70 2.52 1.62
CA LEU A 576 4.79 3.65 1.88
C LEU A 576 4.42 4.43 0.61
N LEU A 577 5.24 4.35 -0.44
CA LEU A 577 5.00 4.95 -1.76
C LEU A 577 4.27 4.01 -2.73
N GLY A 578 3.71 2.91 -2.26
CA GLY A 578 2.94 1.95 -3.06
C GLY A 578 3.75 0.80 -3.64
N GLY A 579 5.07 0.81 -3.50
CA GLY A 579 5.91 -0.31 -3.90
C GLY A 579 5.82 -1.51 -2.96
N ASN A 580 6.67 -2.49 -3.19
CA ASN A 580 6.85 -3.64 -2.32
C ASN A 580 8.34 -3.80 -1.95
N SER A 581 8.62 -4.36 -0.80
CA SER A 581 9.97 -4.67 -0.35
C SER A 581 10.01 -6.04 0.31
N ALA A 582 11.03 -6.80 -0.02
CA ALA A 582 11.32 -8.07 0.63
C ALA A 582 11.99 -7.91 2.02
N TRP A 583 12.37 -6.69 2.41
CA TRP A 583 13.10 -6.42 3.64
C TRP A 583 12.27 -6.79 4.89
N PRO A 584 12.78 -7.61 5.82
CA PRO A 584 11.97 -8.21 6.89
C PRO A 584 11.34 -7.20 7.85
N GLY A 585 12.01 -6.08 8.13
CA GLY A 585 11.53 -5.04 9.05
C GLY A 585 10.19 -4.41 8.64
N ILE A 586 9.82 -4.54 7.37
CA ILE A 586 8.59 -3.96 6.82
C ILE A 586 7.32 -4.54 7.43
N CYS A 587 7.30 -5.85 7.66
CA CYS A 587 6.12 -6.54 8.22
C CYS A 587 5.86 -6.20 9.70
N HIS A 588 6.79 -5.51 10.36
CA HIS A 588 6.66 -5.04 11.74
C HIS A 588 6.46 -3.52 11.85
N ASP A 589 6.55 -2.79 10.72
CA ASP A 589 6.36 -1.33 10.72
C ASP A 589 4.87 -0.98 10.80
N GLN A 590 4.48 -0.30 11.90
CA GLN A 590 3.09 0.03 12.17
C GLN A 590 2.48 0.97 11.12
N ASN A 591 3.26 1.86 10.50
CA ASN A 591 2.74 2.74 9.45
C ASN A 591 2.42 1.94 8.17
N VAL A 592 3.26 0.95 7.84
CA VAL A 592 3.00 0.03 6.73
C VAL A 592 1.77 -0.82 7.02
N LEU A 593 1.66 -1.41 8.21
CA LEU A 593 0.53 -2.27 8.60
C LEU A 593 -0.80 -1.50 8.66
N ASN A 594 -0.77 -0.22 9.01
CA ASN A 594 -1.96 0.62 8.99
C ASN A 594 -2.45 0.92 7.57
N LEU A 595 -1.53 1.09 6.61
CA LEU A 595 -1.87 1.33 5.19
C LEU A 595 -2.21 0.04 4.46
N TYR A 596 -1.45 -1.01 4.71
CA TYR A 596 -1.51 -2.29 4.01
C TYR A 596 -1.66 -3.44 5.01
N PRO A 597 -2.84 -3.63 5.61
CA PRO A 597 -3.03 -4.58 6.70
C PRO A 597 -2.78 -6.04 6.29
N TRP A 598 -2.82 -6.37 5.00
CA TRP A 598 -2.48 -7.71 4.49
C TRP A 598 -1.03 -8.12 4.70
N PHE A 599 -0.11 -7.17 4.97
CA PHE A 599 1.26 -7.51 5.40
C PHE A 599 1.30 -8.25 6.75
N ASN A 600 0.23 -8.22 7.56
CA ASN A 600 0.14 -9.06 8.76
C ASN A 600 0.21 -10.57 8.45
N LEU A 601 -0.30 -11.02 7.29
CA LEU A 601 -0.17 -12.42 6.89
C LEU A 601 1.28 -12.82 6.64
N LEU A 602 2.12 -11.89 6.17
CA LEU A 602 3.56 -12.11 6.00
C LEU A 602 4.27 -12.17 7.35
N ASN A 603 3.83 -11.39 8.34
CA ASN A 603 4.36 -11.40 9.69
C ASN A 603 4.06 -12.73 10.39
N GLU A 604 2.82 -13.22 10.29
CA GLU A 604 2.37 -14.45 10.95
C GLU A 604 2.90 -15.72 10.29
N LYS A 605 2.92 -15.78 8.96
CA LYS A 605 3.21 -17.02 8.19
C LYS A 605 4.50 -16.95 7.37
N GLY A 606 5.10 -15.78 7.24
CA GLY A 606 6.19 -15.51 6.30
C GLY A 606 5.70 -15.51 4.85
N MET A 607 6.59 -15.13 3.93
CA MET A 607 6.33 -15.22 2.50
C MET A 607 6.58 -16.66 2.02
N LYS A 608 5.57 -17.51 2.16
CA LYS A 608 5.62 -18.92 1.77
C LYS A 608 4.77 -19.15 0.52
N GLY A 609 5.36 -19.77 -0.47
CA GLY A 609 4.68 -20.04 -1.73
C GLY A 609 5.54 -20.93 -2.63
N ILE A 610 5.12 -21.08 -3.87
CA ILE A 610 5.77 -21.92 -4.87
C ILE A 610 6.04 -21.13 -6.16
N ARG A 611 7.21 -21.34 -6.74
CA ARG A 611 7.54 -21.00 -8.13
C ARG A 611 8.72 -21.87 -8.56
N GLU A 612 8.43 -22.92 -9.31
CA GLU A 612 9.42 -23.94 -9.66
C GLU A 612 10.20 -23.49 -10.90
N SER A 613 11.38 -22.90 -10.71
CA SER A 613 12.28 -22.41 -11.77
C SER A 613 13.64 -23.13 -11.79
N GLN A 614 13.81 -24.12 -10.92
CA GLN A 614 14.97 -25.02 -10.86
C GLN A 614 14.48 -26.46 -10.79
N GLY A 615 15.19 -27.36 -11.44
CA GLY A 615 14.92 -28.79 -11.41
C GLY A 615 15.30 -29.43 -10.06
N SER A 616 15.09 -30.73 -9.93
CA SER A 616 15.27 -31.47 -8.66
C SER A 616 16.70 -31.49 -8.14
N GLN A 617 17.71 -31.29 -9.00
CA GLN A 617 19.13 -31.19 -8.65
C GLN A 617 19.62 -29.74 -8.58
N GLY A 618 18.71 -28.75 -8.68
CA GLY A 618 19.04 -27.33 -8.63
C GLY A 618 19.38 -26.72 -10.00
N GLU A 619 19.36 -27.49 -11.08
CA GLU A 619 19.62 -27.01 -12.43
C GLU A 619 18.54 -26.02 -12.89
N PRO A 620 18.91 -24.82 -13.42
CA PRO A 620 17.94 -23.86 -13.90
C PRO A 620 17.27 -24.32 -15.19
N PHE A 621 15.97 -24.11 -15.31
CA PHE A 621 15.24 -24.26 -16.57
C PHE A 621 14.45 -22.99 -16.92
N ASN A 622 14.06 -22.87 -18.18
CA ASN A 622 13.31 -21.71 -18.66
C ASN A 622 11.82 -21.82 -18.25
N LEU A 623 11.51 -21.50 -17.00
CA LEU A 623 10.13 -21.52 -16.49
C LEU A 623 9.20 -20.62 -17.29
N ARG A 624 9.67 -19.44 -17.75
CA ARG A 624 8.82 -18.57 -18.57
C ARG A 624 8.37 -19.24 -19.85
N GLN A 625 9.26 -19.97 -20.52
CA GLN A 625 8.89 -20.74 -21.72
C GLN A 625 7.86 -21.84 -21.36
N ALA A 626 8.06 -22.51 -20.22
CA ALA A 626 7.09 -23.51 -19.74
C ALA A 626 5.72 -22.87 -19.48
N GLU A 627 5.67 -21.70 -18.82
CA GLU A 627 4.43 -20.97 -18.58
C GLU A 627 3.74 -20.52 -19.88
N ILE A 628 4.49 -20.05 -20.86
CA ILE A 628 3.94 -19.72 -22.19
C ILE A 628 3.31 -20.97 -22.83
N ILE A 629 4.01 -22.10 -22.80
CA ILE A 629 3.51 -23.38 -23.36
C ILE A 629 2.23 -23.84 -22.64
N ILE A 630 2.24 -23.79 -21.30
CA ILE A 630 1.08 -24.13 -20.48
C ILE A 630 -0.11 -23.24 -20.85
N GLY A 631 0.08 -21.92 -20.86
CA GLY A 631 -0.97 -20.98 -21.21
C GLY A 631 -1.51 -21.16 -22.62
N GLN A 632 -0.67 -21.49 -23.60
CA GLN A 632 -1.11 -21.81 -24.96
C GLN A 632 -1.98 -23.06 -25.00
N GLY A 633 -1.59 -24.13 -24.27
CA GLY A 633 -2.39 -25.35 -24.18
C GLY A 633 -3.74 -25.10 -23.51
N VAL A 634 -3.74 -24.36 -22.40
CA VAL A 634 -4.97 -23.94 -21.70
C VAL A 634 -5.85 -23.07 -22.61
N THR A 635 -5.27 -22.11 -23.35
CA THR A 635 -5.99 -21.28 -24.32
C THR A 635 -6.66 -22.12 -25.41
N ASN A 636 -5.98 -23.16 -25.92
CA ASN A 636 -6.55 -24.07 -26.89
C ASN A 636 -7.75 -24.85 -26.33
N ALA A 637 -7.72 -25.20 -25.03
CA ALA A 637 -8.87 -25.83 -24.38
C ALA A 637 -10.01 -24.81 -24.15
N ILE A 638 -9.74 -23.59 -23.76
CA ILE A 638 -10.71 -22.48 -23.60
C ILE A 638 -11.45 -22.24 -24.93
N ASN A 639 -10.74 -22.23 -26.03
CA ASN A 639 -11.29 -22.00 -27.38
C ASN A 639 -11.92 -23.26 -28.00
N GLY A 640 -11.95 -24.40 -27.30
CA GLY A 640 -12.49 -25.65 -27.81
C GLY A 640 -11.68 -26.28 -28.95
N ILE A 641 -10.44 -25.84 -29.19
CA ILE A 641 -9.52 -26.39 -30.20
C ILE A 641 -9.04 -27.78 -29.78
N MET A 642 -8.83 -27.97 -28.48
CA MET A 642 -8.40 -29.20 -27.84
C MET A 642 -9.34 -29.54 -26.68
N ASN A 643 -9.59 -30.81 -26.43
CA ASN A 643 -10.19 -31.25 -25.19
C ASN A 643 -9.14 -31.24 -24.08
N VAL A 644 -9.56 -31.37 -22.80
CA VAL A 644 -8.69 -31.30 -21.63
C VAL A 644 -7.46 -32.22 -21.73
N ASN A 645 -7.67 -33.49 -22.08
CA ASN A 645 -6.58 -34.46 -22.19
C ASN A 645 -5.59 -34.11 -23.30
N GLN A 646 -6.09 -33.70 -24.46
CA GLN A 646 -5.26 -33.27 -25.59
C GLN A 646 -4.44 -32.04 -25.25
N ALA A 647 -5.02 -31.09 -24.50
CA ALA A 647 -4.30 -29.89 -24.04
C ALA A 647 -3.15 -30.24 -23.08
N VAL A 648 -3.39 -31.11 -22.10
CA VAL A 648 -2.36 -31.56 -21.16
C VAL A 648 -1.23 -32.36 -21.87
N GLU A 649 -1.58 -33.24 -22.77
CA GLU A 649 -0.61 -33.98 -23.61
C GLU A 649 0.24 -33.03 -24.46
N TYR A 650 -0.41 -32.07 -25.13
CA TYR A 650 0.26 -31.03 -25.91
C TYR A 650 1.26 -30.22 -25.05
N ILE A 651 0.83 -29.80 -23.87
CA ILE A 651 1.68 -29.05 -22.90
C ILE A 651 2.91 -29.89 -22.53
N ASN A 652 2.71 -31.13 -22.09
CA ASN A 652 3.80 -32.02 -21.65
C ASN A 652 4.78 -32.36 -22.78
N ALA A 653 4.27 -32.58 -24.00
CA ALA A 653 5.13 -32.84 -25.16
C ALA A 653 6.02 -31.65 -25.51
N ARG A 654 5.51 -30.41 -25.40
CA ARG A 654 6.27 -29.20 -25.72
C ARG A 654 7.23 -28.80 -24.61
N ILE A 655 6.85 -28.92 -23.33
CA ILE A 655 7.75 -28.61 -22.21
C ILE A 655 9.03 -29.44 -22.33
N ARG A 656 8.92 -30.74 -22.56
CA ARG A 656 10.08 -31.63 -22.72
C ARG A 656 11.01 -31.24 -23.87
N ASN A 657 10.51 -30.61 -24.90
CA ASN A 657 11.28 -30.27 -26.10
C ASN A 657 11.85 -28.85 -26.08
N GLU A 658 11.22 -27.90 -25.36
CA GLU A 658 11.47 -26.48 -25.55
C GLU A 658 12.00 -25.74 -24.32
N THR A 659 12.02 -26.35 -23.12
CA THR A 659 12.45 -25.65 -21.88
C THR A 659 13.92 -25.77 -21.57
N GLY A 660 14.64 -26.60 -22.30
CA GLY A 660 16.09 -26.83 -22.12
C GLY A 660 16.41 -27.57 -20.81
N ALA A 661 15.46 -28.34 -20.28
CA ALA A 661 15.59 -29.12 -19.05
C ALA A 661 15.86 -30.59 -19.37
#